data_60c3494693b1ea8613932e0e23eb1469
#
_entry.id   60c3494693b1ea8613932e0e23eb1469
#
_cell.length_a   1.000
_cell.length_b   1.000
_cell.length_c   1.000
_cell.angle_alpha   90.00
_cell.angle_beta   90.00
_cell.angle_gamma   90.00
#
_symmetry.space_group_name_H-M   'P 1'
#
loop_
_entity.id
_entity.type
_entity.pdbx_description
1 polymer ?
#
loop_
_entity_poly.entity_id
_entity_poly.type
_entity_poly.pdbx_seq_one_letter_code
_entity_poly.pdbx_strand_id
1 'polypeptide(L)'
;MALVSATPILALASEPMQVKSYAREFFADFAPSTALDMVGRVPGFTLNEGETRRGFGDTGGNVLINGARPGSKSGGPREALSRIPASAVVRIDLVTNPTTSEASGQSVVVDLILRETAVSGSWSASLTRTRDEALRPTVNASLSGPIADWRASGSIQFRPWSDPADGTRRRTGPAGELKLFEQMTRDVNGVQLMLSGDARREALGGEFVVNGRLDGYDVDVRFARSGFIGRLPAGSVDQLQGVFFDDRSLNAEFGGEWSRRFANSATFKALSLVSWRQEDSDSGSRIERPLGTRTSETLSISRRNMIEWVGRATVSVGEGRLRQEFGGEAAFNRLDSKLSLTTRDSAGTLIPISLPAANVVVDEYRTEAFLSLAYDVSPGWTLDAKAASEWSEISVSGDARNRQRLQFLKPEVSLSWRPAPDLSVVAGVRRSVGQLDFDSFAASAEVGADRTQGGNAQLRPQTETRASLDLDARGQGGLALNAGIFHEWREDVLEPIILPGGDFGVGNAKSARVWGARIGASTSLSWLARGMRLDANGEWRESVFDDPLTGRSRRLTNFTPWTYSVELRQDLPERKLSWSAKVSGEDKQVSYYVPEFSAFGMGPEVRLTVESTYWQDLKVSLTVLNPLGRRFTTDRTFFSPTRGSAVTGREATRVEEGPDVSLTVKRSF
;
A
#
# COMPACT_ATOMS: atom_id res chain seq x y z
N MET A 1 -9.37 61.52 -32.93
CA MET A 1 -10.44 60.54 -33.02
C MET A 1 -9.83 59.29 -33.62
N ALA A 2 -9.44 58.31 -32.84
CA ALA A 2 -8.99 57.01 -33.29
C ALA A 2 -10.01 55.98 -32.83
N LEU A 3 -10.67 55.34 -33.77
CA LEU A 3 -11.60 54.23 -33.53
C LEU A 3 -10.80 52.99 -33.07
N VAL A 4 -11.06 52.53 -31.86
CA VAL A 4 -10.65 51.21 -31.37
C VAL A 4 -11.71 50.23 -31.84
N SER A 5 -11.35 49.38 -32.80
CA SER A 5 -12.18 48.25 -33.25
C SER A 5 -12.11 47.13 -32.20
N ALA A 6 -13.23 46.89 -31.54
CA ALA A 6 -13.40 45.74 -30.65
C ALA A 6 -13.55 44.46 -31.49
N THR A 7 -12.58 43.59 -31.45
CA THR A 7 -12.67 42.20 -31.95
C THR A 7 -13.63 41.42 -31.08
N PRO A 8 -14.60 40.67 -31.62
CA PRO A 8 -15.48 39.84 -30.80
C PRO A 8 -14.65 38.65 -30.22
N ILE A 9 -14.62 38.55 -28.90
CA ILE A 9 -14.15 37.34 -28.23
C ILE A 9 -15.12 36.22 -28.59
N LEU A 10 -14.66 35.30 -29.44
CA LEU A 10 -15.38 34.03 -29.65
C LEU A 10 -15.62 33.36 -28.30
N ALA A 11 -16.88 33.23 -27.93
CA ALA A 11 -17.30 32.40 -26.81
C ALA A 11 -17.03 30.94 -27.23
N LEU A 12 -15.88 30.40 -26.81
CA LEU A 12 -15.61 28.98 -26.86
C LEU A 12 -16.62 28.32 -25.94
N ALA A 13 -17.55 27.58 -26.54
CA ALA A 13 -18.47 26.73 -25.79
C ALA A 13 -17.65 25.77 -24.92
N SER A 14 -18.03 25.58 -23.66
CA SER A 14 -17.43 24.58 -22.77
C SER A 14 -17.65 23.22 -23.44
N GLU A 15 -16.55 22.57 -23.89
CA GLU A 15 -16.65 21.20 -24.35
C GLU A 15 -17.11 20.32 -23.21
N PRO A 16 -18.08 19.42 -23.44
CA PRO A 16 -18.61 18.53 -22.44
C PRO A 16 -17.49 17.58 -21.95
N MET A 17 -17.60 17.14 -20.68
CA MET A 17 -16.81 16.08 -20.07
C MET A 17 -16.65 14.93 -21.07
N GLN A 18 -15.42 14.61 -21.48
CA GLN A 18 -15.21 13.51 -22.41
C GLN A 18 -15.30 12.17 -21.69
N VAL A 19 -16.33 11.42 -22.00
CA VAL A 19 -16.52 10.06 -21.56
C VAL A 19 -16.23 9.13 -22.73
N LYS A 20 -15.22 8.29 -22.62
CA LYS A 20 -14.97 7.21 -23.56
C LYS A 20 -15.45 5.90 -22.99
N SER A 21 -16.56 5.41 -23.52
CA SER A 21 -17.20 4.18 -23.06
C SER A 21 -16.61 2.96 -23.75
N TYR A 22 -16.27 1.95 -22.97
CA TYR A 22 -15.86 0.63 -23.41
C TYR A 22 -16.95 -0.36 -23.01
N ALA A 23 -17.73 -0.80 -24.00
CA ALA A 23 -18.75 -1.82 -23.78
C ALA A 23 -18.12 -3.17 -23.42
N ARG A 24 -18.89 -4.04 -22.78
CA ARG A 24 -18.43 -5.39 -22.37
C ARG A 24 -17.80 -6.18 -23.51
N GLU A 25 -18.34 -6.05 -24.71
CA GLU A 25 -17.89 -6.73 -25.94
C GLU A 25 -16.45 -6.38 -26.31
N PHE A 26 -15.98 -5.18 -25.99
CA PHE A 26 -14.58 -4.78 -26.17
C PHE A 26 -13.61 -5.69 -25.41
N PHE A 27 -14.05 -6.26 -24.28
CA PHE A 27 -13.24 -7.10 -23.44
C PHE A 27 -13.43 -8.60 -23.70
N ALA A 28 -14.36 -9.00 -24.58
CA ALA A 28 -14.74 -10.41 -24.79
C ALA A 28 -13.55 -11.27 -25.20
N ASP A 29 -12.69 -10.77 -26.09
CA ASP A 29 -11.51 -11.46 -26.59
C ASP A 29 -10.46 -11.78 -25.48
N PHE A 30 -10.51 -11.04 -24.37
CA PHE A 30 -9.60 -11.21 -23.24
C PHE A 30 -10.13 -12.16 -22.16
N ALA A 31 -11.38 -12.62 -22.28
CA ALA A 31 -12.10 -13.42 -21.32
C ALA A 31 -11.83 -12.98 -19.85
N PRO A 32 -12.18 -11.74 -19.48
CA PRO A 32 -11.96 -11.26 -18.13
C PRO A 32 -12.83 -12.03 -17.15
N SER A 33 -12.32 -12.33 -15.97
CA SER A 33 -13.09 -12.98 -14.90
C SER A 33 -13.66 -11.98 -13.92
N THR A 34 -12.96 -10.85 -13.73
CA THR A 34 -13.32 -9.80 -12.79
C THR A 34 -13.29 -8.42 -13.45
N ALA A 35 -13.91 -7.45 -12.80
CA ALA A 35 -13.81 -6.05 -13.22
C ALA A 35 -12.35 -5.55 -13.17
N LEU A 36 -11.53 -6.05 -12.27
CA LEU A 36 -10.09 -5.74 -12.22
C LEU A 36 -9.37 -6.18 -13.50
N ASP A 37 -9.69 -7.39 -14.03
CA ASP A 37 -9.17 -7.83 -15.32
C ASP A 37 -9.58 -6.90 -16.45
N MET A 38 -10.82 -6.36 -16.43
CA MET A 38 -11.31 -5.43 -17.46
C MET A 38 -10.65 -4.06 -17.34
N VAL A 39 -10.58 -3.49 -16.15
CA VAL A 39 -9.94 -2.18 -15.89
C VAL A 39 -8.48 -2.18 -16.32
N GLY A 40 -7.74 -3.26 -16.07
CA GLY A 40 -6.37 -3.43 -16.54
C GLY A 40 -6.22 -3.48 -18.07
N ARG A 41 -7.34 -3.58 -18.83
CA ARG A 41 -7.37 -3.55 -20.31
C ARG A 41 -7.86 -2.23 -20.89
N VAL A 42 -8.32 -1.30 -20.06
CA VAL A 42 -8.72 0.03 -20.52
C VAL A 42 -7.49 0.75 -21.06
N PRO A 43 -7.47 1.11 -22.36
CA PRO A 43 -6.30 1.76 -22.96
C PRO A 43 -5.95 3.08 -22.27
N GLY A 44 -4.70 3.19 -21.85
CA GLY A 44 -4.17 4.41 -21.24
C GLY A 44 -4.72 4.68 -19.83
N PHE A 45 -5.28 3.70 -19.15
CA PHE A 45 -5.66 3.80 -17.74
C PHE A 45 -4.67 3.03 -16.88
N THR A 46 -4.22 3.66 -15.81
CA THR A 46 -3.44 3.01 -14.75
C THR A 46 -4.22 3.14 -13.44
N LEU A 47 -4.47 2.01 -12.80
CA LEU A 47 -5.16 1.98 -11.51
C LEU A 47 -4.30 2.68 -10.45
N ASN A 48 -4.86 3.72 -9.85
CA ASN A 48 -4.33 4.39 -8.67
C ASN A 48 -5.20 3.97 -7.47
N GLU A 49 -4.58 3.35 -6.50
CA GLU A 49 -5.27 2.87 -5.28
C GLU A 49 -5.49 3.97 -4.25
N GLY A 50 -4.97 5.18 -4.53
CA GLY A 50 -4.99 6.29 -3.60
C GLY A 50 -3.82 6.25 -2.62
N GLU A 51 -3.77 7.25 -1.74
CA GLU A 51 -2.78 7.31 -0.66
C GLU A 51 -3.45 6.91 0.66
N THR A 52 -2.75 6.11 1.48
CA THR A 52 -3.20 5.82 2.85
C THR A 52 -3.06 7.10 3.68
N ARG A 53 -4.16 7.72 4.01
CA ARG A 53 -4.22 8.93 4.82
C ARG A 53 -5.04 8.73 6.08
N ARG A 54 -4.83 9.65 7.01
CA ARG A 54 -5.56 9.70 8.27
C ARG A 54 -7.04 10.01 8.00
N GLY A 55 -7.94 9.14 8.48
CA GLY A 55 -9.38 9.25 8.27
C GLY A 55 -9.88 8.83 6.89
N PHE A 56 -11.08 9.28 6.52
CA PHE A 56 -11.65 9.09 5.17
C PHE A 56 -11.25 10.20 4.18
N GLY A 57 -10.53 11.21 4.62
CA GLY A 57 -10.07 12.31 3.77
C GLY A 57 -9.08 11.81 2.73
N ASP A 58 -9.46 11.82 1.46
CA ASP A 58 -8.61 11.54 0.30
C ASP A 58 -7.99 10.13 0.17
N THR A 59 -8.73 9.09 0.48
CA THR A 59 -8.42 7.74 -0.04
C THR A 59 -8.67 7.65 -1.55
N GLY A 60 -8.44 8.74 -2.26
CA GLY A 60 -8.83 9.02 -3.61
C GLY A 60 -8.20 8.17 -4.68
N GLY A 61 -8.55 6.89 -4.78
CA GLY A 61 -8.33 6.10 -5.97
C GLY A 61 -9.06 6.68 -7.20
N ASN A 62 -8.67 6.25 -8.38
CA ASN A 62 -9.26 6.73 -9.65
C ASN A 62 -10.32 5.77 -10.23
N VAL A 63 -11.10 5.13 -9.36
CA VAL A 63 -12.16 4.18 -9.73
C VAL A 63 -13.46 4.59 -9.06
N LEU A 64 -14.53 4.61 -9.86
CA LEU A 64 -15.91 4.72 -9.42
C LEU A 64 -16.67 3.45 -9.79
N ILE A 65 -17.71 3.15 -9.05
CA ILE A 65 -18.64 2.06 -9.30
C ILE A 65 -20.04 2.66 -9.26
N ASN A 66 -20.73 2.72 -10.42
CA ASN A 66 -22.00 3.43 -10.59
C ASN A 66 -21.94 4.89 -10.08
N GLY A 67 -20.85 5.61 -10.37
CA GLY A 67 -20.64 6.99 -9.99
C GLY A 67 -20.15 7.24 -8.56
N ALA A 68 -20.02 6.21 -7.70
CA ALA A 68 -19.59 6.33 -6.32
C ALA A 68 -18.22 5.66 -6.07
N ARG A 69 -17.44 6.19 -5.14
CA ARG A 69 -16.18 5.52 -4.71
C ARG A 69 -16.47 4.25 -3.92
N PRO A 70 -15.62 3.21 -4.03
CA PRO A 70 -15.72 2.04 -3.15
C PRO A 70 -15.59 2.46 -1.67
N GLY A 71 -16.55 2.07 -0.84
CA GLY A 71 -16.68 2.53 0.55
C GLY A 71 -15.81 1.81 1.59
N SER A 72 -14.87 0.95 1.19
CA SER A 72 -13.98 0.23 2.11
C SER A 72 -12.68 1.01 2.34
N LYS A 73 -12.25 1.11 3.61
CA LYS A 73 -10.97 1.75 3.98
C LYS A 73 -9.79 0.79 3.79
N SER A 74 -9.98 -0.49 4.10
CA SER A 74 -8.90 -1.49 4.13
C SER A 74 -8.69 -2.24 2.81
N GLY A 75 -9.67 -2.25 1.90
CA GLY A 75 -9.60 -3.02 0.65
C GLY A 75 -9.19 -2.26 -0.61
N GLY A 76 -9.35 -0.95 -0.62
CA GLY A 76 -9.06 -0.09 -1.78
C GLY A 76 -9.80 -0.45 -3.07
N PRO A 77 -9.57 0.31 -4.16
CA PRO A 77 -10.21 0.07 -5.46
C PRO A 77 -9.88 -1.28 -6.07
N ARG A 78 -8.65 -1.76 -5.91
CA ARG A 78 -8.22 -3.07 -6.45
C ARG A 78 -9.02 -4.22 -5.89
N GLU A 79 -9.21 -4.25 -4.58
CA GLU A 79 -9.99 -5.31 -3.94
C GLU A 79 -11.46 -5.22 -4.35
N ALA A 80 -12.05 -4.03 -4.36
CA ALA A 80 -13.42 -3.82 -4.83
C ALA A 80 -13.62 -4.36 -6.26
N LEU A 81 -12.70 -4.03 -7.19
CA LEU A 81 -12.73 -4.50 -8.56
C LEU A 81 -12.55 -6.02 -8.67
N SER A 82 -11.73 -6.62 -7.82
CA SER A 82 -11.48 -8.07 -7.84
C SER A 82 -12.70 -8.89 -7.41
N ARG A 83 -13.61 -8.31 -6.62
CA ARG A 83 -14.85 -8.94 -6.17
C ARG A 83 -15.96 -8.91 -7.21
N ILE A 84 -15.93 -7.94 -8.12
CA ILE A 84 -16.97 -7.75 -9.12
C ILE A 84 -16.70 -8.72 -10.30
N PRO A 85 -17.62 -9.70 -10.56
CA PRO A 85 -17.49 -10.54 -11.73
C PRO A 85 -17.55 -9.73 -13.02
N ALA A 86 -16.72 -10.07 -14.01
CA ALA A 86 -16.74 -9.37 -15.30
C ALA A 86 -18.11 -9.43 -15.99
N SER A 87 -18.88 -10.50 -15.71
CA SER A 87 -20.26 -10.66 -16.21
C SER A 87 -21.23 -9.63 -15.63
N ALA A 88 -20.95 -9.04 -14.48
CA ALA A 88 -21.76 -7.98 -13.87
C ALA A 88 -21.50 -6.61 -14.53
N VAL A 89 -20.40 -6.41 -15.21
CA VAL A 89 -20.03 -5.13 -15.85
C VAL A 89 -20.75 -4.99 -17.17
N VAL A 90 -21.51 -3.90 -17.34
CA VAL A 90 -22.17 -3.51 -18.60
C VAL A 90 -21.18 -2.78 -19.50
N ARG A 91 -20.48 -1.79 -18.94
CA ARG A 91 -19.46 -1.00 -19.62
C ARG A 91 -18.52 -0.36 -18.59
N ILE A 92 -17.40 0.12 -19.08
CA ILE A 92 -16.45 0.95 -18.32
C ILE A 92 -16.37 2.30 -19.03
N ASP A 93 -16.72 3.35 -18.30
CA ASP A 93 -16.63 4.72 -18.77
C ASP A 93 -15.29 5.32 -18.28
N LEU A 94 -14.40 5.62 -19.22
CA LEU A 94 -13.18 6.36 -18.96
C LEU A 94 -13.50 7.84 -19.00
N VAL A 95 -13.48 8.46 -17.84
CA VAL A 95 -13.82 9.88 -17.66
C VAL A 95 -12.53 10.67 -17.47
N THR A 96 -12.23 11.53 -18.42
CA THR A 96 -11.15 12.51 -18.29
C THR A 96 -11.69 13.76 -17.64
N ASN A 97 -10.99 14.20 -16.59
CA ASN A 97 -11.31 15.37 -15.78
C ASN A 97 -12.75 15.34 -15.24
N PRO A 98 -13.02 14.41 -14.37
CA PRO A 98 -14.33 14.32 -13.76
C PRO A 98 -14.63 15.57 -12.94
N THR A 99 -15.89 16.03 -13.04
CA THR A 99 -16.37 17.22 -12.32
C THR A 99 -17.14 16.88 -11.05
N THR A 100 -17.19 15.61 -10.68
CA THR A 100 -17.89 15.16 -9.47
C THR A 100 -16.99 15.26 -8.24
N SER A 101 -17.57 15.53 -7.06
CA SER A 101 -16.84 15.53 -5.79
C SER A 101 -16.17 14.20 -5.51
N GLU A 102 -16.80 13.10 -5.93
CA GLU A 102 -16.28 11.73 -5.80
C GLU A 102 -14.99 11.49 -6.62
N ALA A 103 -14.70 12.31 -7.60
CA ALA A 103 -13.54 12.18 -8.48
C ALA A 103 -12.58 13.36 -8.37
N SER A 104 -12.81 14.26 -7.42
CA SER A 104 -11.99 15.46 -7.20
C SER A 104 -10.50 15.10 -7.03
N GLY A 105 -9.63 15.90 -7.65
CA GLY A 105 -8.18 15.70 -7.59
C GLY A 105 -7.62 14.60 -8.52
N GLN A 106 -8.47 13.94 -9.31
CA GLN A 106 -8.05 12.93 -10.29
C GLN A 106 -8.14 13.49 -11.72
N SER A 107 -7.08 13.36 -12.51
CA SER A 107 -7.10 13.75 -13.93
C SER A 107 -7.92 12.77 -14.77
N VAL A 108 -7.95 11.50 -14.37
CA VAL A 108 -8.64 10.42 -15.08
C VAL A 108 -9.22 9.44 -14.09
N VAL A 109 -10.50 9.09 -14.26
CA VAL A 109 -11.18 8.03 -13.52
C VAL A 109 -11.81 7.03 -14.47
N VAL A 110 -11.96 5.79 -14.03
CA VAL A 110 -12.90 4.84 -14.65
C VAL A 110 -14.14 4.74 -13.78
N ASP A 111 -15.31 4.78 -14.40
CA ASP A 111 -16.58 4.48 -13.76
C ASP A 111 -17.12 3.17 -14.33
N LEU A 112 -17.29 2.19 -13.47
CA LEU A 112 -17.84 0.88 -13.80
C LEU A 112 -19.35 0.93 -13.70
N ILE A 113 -20.05 0.73 -14.79
CA ILE A 113 -21.51 0.63 -14.82
C ILE A 113 -21.88 -0.85 -14.74
N LEU A 114 -22.52 -1.20 -13.62
CA LEU A 114 -22.87 -2.59 -13.30
C LEU A 114 -24.30 -2.91 -13.73
N ARG A 115 -24.51 -4.20 -14.07
CA ARG A 115 -25.84 -4.76 -14.31
C ARG A 115 -26.57 -4.94 -12.98
N GLU A 116 -27.81 -4.51 -12.94
CA GLU A 116 -28.56 -4.42 -11.69
C GLU A 116 -29.46 -5.63 -11.39
N THR A 117 -29.78 -6.45 -12.39
CA THR A 117 -30.91 -7.38 -12.32
C THR A 117 -30.56 -8.87 -12.41
N ALA A 118 -29.29 -9.22 -12.66
CA ALA A 118 -28.89 -10.61 -12.85
C ALA A 118 -27.87 -11.06 -11.80
N VAL A 119 -27.96 -12.32 -11.39
CA VAL A 119 -26.89 -12.99 -10.63
C VAL A 119 -25.70 -13.21 -11.54
N SER A 120 -24.52 -12.88 -11.07
CA SER A 120 -23.26 -13.09 -11.75
C SER A 120 -22.20 -13.57 -10.76
N GLY A 121 -21.28 -14.37 -11.21
CA GLY A 121 -20.25 -14.93 -10.36
C GLY A 121 -18.92 -15.09 -11.09
N SER A 122 -17.87 -15.26 -10.30
CA SER A 122 -16.57 -15.69 -10.80
C SER A 122 -15.90 -16.61 -9.80
N TRP A 123 -15.06 -17.51 -10.30
CA TRP A 123 -14.18 -18.30 -9.47
C TRP A 123 -12.82 -18.45 -10.12
N SER A 124 -11.81 -18.65 -9.33
CA SER A 124 -10.49 -19.06 -9.78
C SER A 124 -9.87 -20.08 -8.82
N ALA A 125 -9.20 -21.06 -9.37
CA ALA A 125 -8.40 -22.02 -8.63
C ALA A 125 -6.99 -22.01 -9.22
N SER A 126 -5.99 -21.87 -8.37
CA SER A 126 -4.58 -21.89 -8.76
C SER A 126 -3.86 -22.97 -7.99
N LEU A 127 -2.90 -23.60 -8.63
CA LEU A 127 -1.96 -24.49 -7.98
C LEU A 127 -0.54 -23.98 -8.25
N THR A 128 0.15 -23.56 -7.19
CA THR A 128 1.52 -23.05 -7.26
C THR A 128 2.49 -24.11 -6.75
N ARG A 129 3.49 -24.43 -7.55
CA ARG A 129 4.66 -25.24 -7.15
C ARG A 129 5.78 -24.26 -6.79
N THR A 130 6.23 -24.32 -5.57
CA THR A 130 7.34 -23.52 -5.02
C THR A 130 8.66 -24.29 -5.12
N ARG A 131 9.78 -23.66 -4.80
CA ARG A 131 11.14 -24.23 -4.86
C ARG A 131 11.30 -25.53 -4.05
N ASP A 132 10.62 -25.68 -2.93
CA ASP A 132 10.60 -26.89 -2.08
C ASP A 132 9.72 -28.01 -2.66
N GLU A 133 9.25 -27.84 -3.92
CA GLU A 133 8.33 -28.77 -4.60
C GLU A 133 6.94 -28.88 -3.96
N ALA A 134 6.65 -28.06 -2.94
CA ALA A 134 5.34 -28.01 -2.32
C ALA A 134 4.29 -27.45 -3.29
N LEU A 135 3.09 -28.02 -3.26
CA LEU A 135 1.95 -27.57 -4.04
C LEU A 135 1.00 -26.76 -3.15
N ARG A 136 0.78 -25.50 -3.49
CA ARG A 136 -0.06 -24.56 -2.74
C ARG A 136 -1.31 -24.21 -3.55
N PRO A 137 -2.49 -24.72 -3.16
CA PRO A 137 -3.75 -24.37 -3.83
C PRO A 137 -4.24 -23.00 -3.36
N THR A 138 -4.62 -22.12 -4.27
CA THR A 138 -5.33 -20.87 -3.95
C THR A 138 -6.71 -20.91 -4.60
N VAL A 139 -7.73 -20.53 -3.85
CA VAL A 139 -9.12 -20.50 -4.34
C VAL A 139 -9.70 -19.13 -4.07
N ASN A 140 -10.31 -18.53 -5.09
CA ASN A 140 -11.12 -17.32 -4.96
C ASN A 140 -12.48 -17.57 -5.60
N ALA A 141 -13.53 -17.06 -4.96
CA ALA A 141 -14.86 -17.06 -5.53
C ALA A 141 -15.56 -15.74 -5.17
N SER A 142 -16.36 -15.22 -6.09
CA SER A 142 -17.22 -14.06 -5.87
C SER A 142 -18.59 -14.27 -6.49
N LEU A 143 -19.59 -13.67 -5.85
CA LEU A 143 -20.99 -13.70 -6.31
C LEU A 143 -21.58 -12.31 -6.12
N SER A 144 -22.36 -11.86 -7.09
CA SER A 144 -23.06 -10.58 -7.05
C SER A 144 -24.47 -10.76 -7.63
N GLY A 145 -25.47 -10.13 -7.02
CA GLY A 145 -26.83 -10.18 -7.52
C GLY A 145 -27.86 -9.63 -6.54
N PRO A 146 -29.14 -9.66 -6.94
CA PRO A 146 -30.25 -9.26 -6.07
C PRO A 146 -30.52 -10.31 -4.99
N ILE A 147 -30.71 -9.86 -3.75
CA ILE A 147 -31.15 -10.67 -2.62
C ILE A 147 -32.32 -9.90 -1.94
N ALA A 148 -33.55 -10.30 -2.19
CA ALA A 148 -34.74 -9.53 -1.84
C ALA A 148 -34.65 -8.09 -2.36
N ASP A 149 -34.77 -7.07 -1.50
CA ASP A 149 -34.65 -5.64 -1.86
C ASP A 149 -33.23 -5.12 -1.88
N TRP A 150 -32.24 -5.98 -1.62
CA TRP A 150 -30.84 -5.63 -1.63
C TRP A 150 -30.16 -6.08 -2.90
N ARG A 151 -29.13 -5.34 -3.30
CA ARG A 151 -28.11 -5.78 -4.24
C ARG A 151 -26.87 -6.05 -3.45
N ALA A 152 -26.44 -7.30 -3.45
CA ALA A 152 -25.30 -7.73 -2.65
C ALA A 152 -24.20 -8.32 -3.51
N SER A 153 -22.97 -8.14 -3.06
CA SER A 153 -21.81 -8.87 -3.56
C SER A 153 -21.04 -9.49 -2.39
N GLY A 154 -20.40 -10.62 -2.64
CA GLY A 154 -19.58 -11.28 -1.65
C GLY A 154 -18.44 -12.06 -2.29
N SER A 155 -17.33 -12.19 -1.57
CA SER A 155 -16.18 -12.97 -2.02
C SER A 155 -15.52 -13.72 -0.89
N ILE A 156 -14.91 -14.83 -1.25
CA ILE A 156 -14.04 -15.64 -0.40
C ILE A 156 -12.71 -15.85 -1.10
N GLN A 157 -11.62 -15.71 -0.37
CA GLN A 157 -10.28 -16.06 -0.79
C GLN A 157 -9.64 -16.97 0.25
N PHE A 158 -9.11 -18.10 -0.20
CA PHE A 158 -8.25 -18.98 0.58
C PHE A 158 -6.90 -19.08 -0.10
N ARG A 159 -5.84 -18.71 0.61
CA ARG A 159 -4.49 -18.62 0.05
C ARG A 159 -3.44 -19.16 1.03
N PRO A 160 -3.06 -20.43 0.95
CA PRO A 160 -1.82 -20.91 1.53
C PRO A 160 -0.64 -20.49 0.65
N TRP A 161 0.51 -20.21 1.28
CA TRP A 161 1.76 -19.93 0.56
C TRP A 161 2.95 -20.51 1.30
N SER A 162 4.06 -20.67 0.58
CA SER A 162 5.38 -20.91 1.18
C SER A 162 6.43 -20.15 0.39
N ASP A 163 7.52 -19.83 1.07
CA ASP A 163 8.62 -19.07 0.48
C ASP A 163 9.95 -19.58 1.06
N PRO A 164 10.38 -20.78 0.63
CA PRO A 164 11.65 -21.37 1.02
C PRO A 164 12.80 -20.67 0.33
N ALA A 165 13.87 -20.43 1.06
CA ALA A 165 15.06 -19.79 0.51
C ALA A 165 16.33 -20.30 1.18
N ASP A 166 17.44 -20.32 0.43
CA ASP A 166 18.77 -20.57 0.94
C ASP A 166 19.58 -19.26 0.95
N GLY A 167 20.57 -19.21 1.83
CA GLY A 167 21.37 -18.01 1.90
C GLY A 167 22.64 -18.16 2.69
N THR A 168 23.37 -17.06 2.77
CA THR A 168 24.57 -16.92 3.56
C THR A 168 24.56 -15.62 4.35
N ARG A 169 25.15 -15.64 5.53
CA ARG A 169 25.41 -14.46 6.35
C ARG A 169 26.88 -14.41 6.72
N ARG A 170 27.52 -13.25 6.48
CA ARG A 170 28.93 -13.02 6.78
C ARG A 170 29.04 -11.87 7.77
N ARG A 171 29.65 -12.10 8.93
CA ARG A 171 29.99 -11.07 9.91
C ARG A 171 31.49 -10.82 9.90
N THR A 172 31.88 -9.54 9.85
CA THR A 172 33.28 -9.12 9.91
C THR A 172 33.49 -8.10 11.02
N GLY A 173 34.68 -8.06 11.58
CA GLY A 173 35.08 -7.02 12.51
C GLY A 173 35.38 -5.69 11.82
N PRO A 174 35.80 -4.66 12.60
CA PRO A 174 36.05 -3.31 12.09
C PRO A 174 37.16 -3.24 11.05
N ALA A 175 38.21 -4.07 11.14
CA ALA A 175 39.26 -4.17 10.18
C ALA A 175 38.97 -5.05 8.95
N GLY A 176 37.74 -5.62 8.89
CA GLY A 176 37.30 -6.51 7.80
C GLY A 176 37.63 -7.99 8.00
N GLU A 177 38.24 -8.35 9.12
CA GLU A 177 38.53 -9.75 9.48
C GLU A 177 37.23 -10.55 9.65
N LEU A 178 37.18 -11.77 9.13
CA LEU A 178 36.01 -12.64 9.23
C LEU A 178 35.83 -13.10 10.68
N LYS A 179 34.66 -12.80 11.26
CA LYS A 179 34.28 -13.25 12.62
C LYS A 179 33.41 -14.49 12.59
N LEU A 180 32.44 -14.51 11.65
CA LEU A 180 31.48 -15.60 11.51
C LEU A 180 30.98 -15.66 10.08
N PHE A 181 30.95 -16.86 9.53
CA PHE A 181 30.26 -17.17 8.28
C PHE A 181 29.15 -18.17 8.58
N GLU A 182 27.96 -17.94 8.04
CA GLU A 182 26.82 -18.84 8.25
C GLU A 182 26.22 -19.22 6.89
N GLN A 183 25.90 -20.50 6.77
CA GLN A 183 24.96 -21.00 5.77
C GLN A 183 23.59 -21.05 6.42
N MET A 184 22.57 -20.63 5.71
CA MET A 184 21.21 -20.51 6.26
C MET A 184 20.17 -21.07 5.30
N THR A 185 19.14 -21.67 5.88
CA THR A 185 17.87 -21.96 5.22
C THR A 185 16.79 -21.10 5.86
N ARG A 186 15.83 -20.68 5.07
CA ARG A 186 14.61 -20.00 5.49
C ARG A 186 13.42 -20.78 4.98
N ASP A 187 12.52 -21.13 5.87
CA ASP A 187 11.22 -21.70 5.54
C ASP A 187 10.14 -20.72 6.00
N VAL A 188 9.28 -20.33 5.09
CA VAL A 188 8.09 -19.52 5.36
C VAL A 188 6.87 -20.32 4.93
N ASN A 189 5.93 -20.51 5.84
CA ASN A 189 4.66 -21.12 5.55
C ASN A 189 3.55 -20.22 6.07
N GLY A 190 2.54 -20.00 5.27
CA GLY A 190 1.43 -19.16 5.70
C GLY A 190 0.11 -19.64 5.11
N VAL A 191 -0.97 -19.20 5.74
CA VAL A 191 -2.34 -19.36 5.25
C VAL A 191 -3.12 -18.09 5.52
N GLN A 192 -3.89 -17.66 4.54
CA GLN A 192 -4.82 -16.54 4.66
C GLN A 192 -6.21 -16.96 4.24
N LEU A 193 -7.21 -16.57 5.03
CA LEU A 193 -8.62 -16.64 4.68
C LEU A 193 -9.21 -15.24 4.73
N MET A 194 -9.80 -14.79 3.64
CA MET A 194 -10.47 -13.51 3.55
C MET A 194 -11.90 -13.69 3.08
N LEU A 195 -12.82 -13.07 3.80
CA LEU A 195 -14.23 -12.93 3.45
C LEU A 195 -14.53 -11.44 3.32
N SER A 196 -15.21 -11.03 2.26
CA SER A 196 -15.65 -9.64 2.12
C SER A 196 -16.95 -9.55 1.34
N GLY A 197 -17.71 -8.49 1.58
CA GLY A 197 -18.96 -8.26 0.88
C GLY A 197 -19.49 -6.85 1.09
N ASP A 198 -20.41 -6.49 0.21
CA ASP A 198 -21.19 -5.27 0.30
C ASP A 198 -22.64 -5.54 -0.09
N ALA A 199 -23.55 -4.72 0.42
CA ALA A 199 -24.95 -4.73 0.03
C ALA A 199 -25.49 -3.30 0.01
N ARG A 200 -26.35 -2.99 -0.98
CA ARG A 200 -26.98 -1.69 -1.14
C ARG A 200 -28.45 -1.81 -1.43
N ARG A 201 -29.21 -0.82 -0.98
CA ARG A 201 -30.63 -0.67 -1.30
C ARG A 201 -31.09 0.77 -1.18
N GLU A 202 -32.17 1.10 -1.86
CA GLU A 202 -32.91 2.34 -1.64
C GLU A 202 -33.66 2.26 -0.31
N ALA A 203 -33.39 3.20 0.60
CA ALA A 203 -34.05 3.31 1.90
C ALA A 203 -34.07 4.77 2.39
N LEU A 204 -35.15 5.14 3.10
CA LEU A 204 -35.30 6.49 3.68
C LEU A 204 -35.17 7.63 2.67
N GLY A 205 -35.54 7.37 1.40
CA GLY A 205 -35.45 8.34 0.29
C GLY A 205 -34.04 8.62 -0.20
N GLY A 206 -33.12 7.71 0.04
CA GLY A 206 -31.74 7.72 -0.41
C GLY A 206 -31.21 6.31 -0.59
N GLU A 207 -29.93 6.18 -0.94
CA GLU A 207 -29.22 4.90 -1.05
C GLU A 207 -28.53 4.57 0.27
N PHE A 208 -28.67 3.34 0.72
CA PHE A 208 -28.01 2.77 1.88
C PHE A 208 -27.05 1.66 1.43
N VAL A 209 -25.80 1.75 1.83
CA VAL A 209 -24.76 0.77 1.52
C VAL A 209 -24.16 0.25 2.83
N VAL A 210 -24.00 -1.05 2.94
CA VAL A 210 -23.23 -1.69 4.03
C VAL A 210 -22.11 -2.51 3.42
N ASN A 211 -20.98 -2.57 4.09
CA ASN A 211 -19.85 -3.41 3.72
C ASN A 211 -19.28 -4.12 4.94
N GLY A 212 -18.62 -5.25 4.70
CA GLY A 212 -17.96 -6.01 5.74
C GLY A 212 -16.77 -6.79 5.19
N ARG A 213 -15.75 -6.95 6.03
CA ARG A 213 -14.56 -7.74 5.74
C ARG A 213 -14.11 -8.49 6.99
N LEU A 214 -13.71 -9.73 6.79
CA LEU A 214 -13.02 -10.56 7.77
C LEU A 214 -11.78 -11.13 7.09
N ASP A 215 -10.60 -10.89 7.67
CA ASP A 215 -9.31 -11.32 7.13
C ASP A 215 -8.49 -11.93 8.27
N GLY A 216 -8.12 -13.19 8.13
CA GLY A 216 -7.26 -13.88 9.08
C GLY A 216 -6.06 -14.50 8.40
N TYR A 217 -4.88 -14.36 8.99
CA TYR A 217 -3.69 -15.07 8.54
C TYR A 217 -2.93 -15.70 9.72
N ASP A 218 -2.23 -16.78 9.40
CA ASP A 218 -1.27 -17.48 10.28
C ASP A 218 0.00 -17.70 9.47
N VAL A 219 1.15 -17.24 9.97
CA VAL A 219 2.45 -17.31 9.31
C VAL A 219 3.49 -17.88 10.25
N ASP A 220 4.18 -18.88 9.79
CA ASP A 220 5.31 -19.53 10.46
C ASP A 220 6.59 -19.30 9.65
N VAL A 221 7.60 -18.72 10.28
CA VAL A 221 8.92 -18.48 9.67
C VAL A 221 10.00 -19.16 10.50
N ARG A 222 10.82 -19.97 9.87
CA ARG A 222 11.95 -20.66 10.49
C ARG A 222 13.24 -20.37 9.73
N PHE A 223 14.29 -19.99 10.48
CA PHE A 223 15.65 -19.93 9.96
C PHE A 223 16.50 -20.94 10.70
N ALA A 224 17.23 -21.75 9.95
CA ALA A 224 18.31 -22.59 10.48
C ALA A 224 19.64 -22.08 9.93
N ARG A 225 20.60 -21.82 10.82
CA ARG A 225 21.90 -21.26 10.47
C ARG A 225 23.02 -22.12 11.01
N SER A 226 23.92 -22.57 10.13
CA SER A 226 25.13 -23.33 10.45
C SER A 226 26.33 -22.40 10.38
N GLY A 227 26.98 -22.13 11.52
CA GLY A 227 28.01 -21.11 11.67
C GLY A 227 29.42 -21.69 11.73
N PHE A 228 30.36 -20.99 11.04
CA PHE A 228 31.82 -21.26 10.97
C PHE A 228 32.56 -20.04 11.50
N ILE A 229 33.23 -20.17 12.66
CA ILE A 229 33.85 -19.05 13.38
C ILE A 229 35.22 -18.73 12.81
N GLY A 230 35.41 -17.47 12.37
CA GLY A 230 36.68 -16.97 11.83
C GLY A 230 37.12 -17.59 10.49
N ARG A 231 36.29 -18.44 9.87
CA ARG A 231 36.65 -19.17 8.63
C ARG A 231 35.47 -19.33 7.69
N LEU A 232 35.72 -19.64 6.43
CA LEU A 232 34.73 -20.07 5.46
C LEU A 232 34.31 -21.53 5.72
N PRO A 233 33.19 -22.01 5.16
CA PRO A 233 32.69 -23.35 5.37
C PRO A 233 33.76 -24.41 5.01
N ALA A 234 34.29 -25.09 6.04
CA ALA A 234 35.20 -26.21 5.93
C ALA A 234 35.18 -27.00 7.23
N GLY A 235 35.06 -28.33 7.14
CA GLY A 235 35.01 -29.21 8.31
C GLY A 235 33.67 -29.10 9.09
N SER A 236 33.74 -29.29 10.39
CA SER A 236 32.59 -29.30 11.28
C SER A 236 32.01 -27.90 11.50
N VAL A 237 30.71 -27.83 11.72
CA VAL A 237 29.98 -26.62 12.15
C VAL A 237 30.39 -26.30 13.58
N ASP A 238 30.65 -25.01 13.87
CA ASP A 238 31.05 -24.55 15.20
C ASP A 238 29.86 -24.07 16.04
N GLN A 239 28.77 -23.63 15.35
CA GLN A 239 27.60 -23.04 15.98
C GLN A 239 26.36 -23.38 15.17
N LEU A 240 25.23 -23.63 15.87
CA LEU A 240 23.90 -23.65 15.27
C LEU A 240 23.09 -22.49 15.84
N GLN A 241 22.34 -21.81 14.99
CA GLN A 241 21.34 -20.83 15.39
C GLN A 241 20.01 -21.16 14.74
N GLY A 242 18.98 -21.36 15.56
CA GLY A 242 17.59 -21.40 15.14
C GLY A 242 16.91 -20.06 15.43
N VAL A 243 16.14 -19.54 14.49
CA VAL A 243 15.28 -18.35 14.68
C VAL A 243 13.89 -18.68 14.18
N PHE A 244 12.88 -18.30 14.95
CA PHE A 244 11.49 -18.49 14.56
C PHE A 244 10.68 -17.21 14.75
N PHE A 245 9.62 -17.11 13.95
CA PHE A 245 8.56 -16.10 14.05
C PHE A 245 7.23 -16.79 13.74
N ASP A 246 6.28 -16.66 14.65
CA ASP A 246 4.92 -17.16 14.51
C ASP A 246 3.98 -15.96 14.64
N ASP A 247 3.38 -15.55 13.55
CA ASP A 247 2.49 -14.38 13.49
C ASP A 247 1.07 -14.81 13.14
N ARG A 248 0.11 -14.40 13.95
CA ARG A 248 -1.32 -14.59 13.73
C ARG A 248 -2.02 -13.25 13.77
N SER A 249 -2.89 -13.02 12.82
CA SER A 249 -3.72 -11.83 12.80
C SER A 249 -5.15 -12.16 12.42
N LEU A 250 -6.07 -11.47 13.08
CA LEU A 250 -7.48 -11.46 12.73
C LEU A 250 -7.95 -10.01 12.63
N ASN A 251 -8.46 -9.63 11.46
CA ASN A 251 -8.97 -8.29 11.18
C ASN A 251 -10.44 -8.38 10.81
N ALA A 252 -11.28 -7.54 11.40
CA ALA A 252 -12.67 -7.39 11.05
C ALA A 252 -12.97 -5.91 10.78
N GLU A 253 -13.70 -5.64 9.70
CA GLU A 253 -14.17 -4.31 9.33
C GLU A 253 -15.64 -4.36 9.01
N PHE A 254 -16.40 -3.39 9.49
CA PHE A 254 -17.80 -3.20 9.15
C PHE A 254 -18.08 -1.72 8.93
N GLY A 255 -18.70 -1.40 7.77
CA GLY A 255 -19.01 -0.03 7.38
C GLY A 255 -20.47 0.12 6.92
N GLY A 256 -20.98 1.31 7.06
CA GLY A 256 -22.28 1.72 6.54
C GLY A 256 -22.24 3.14 5.99
N GLU A 257 -22.92 3.35 4.89
CA GLU A 257 -23.08 4.65 4.24
C GLU A 257 -24.53 4.87 3.89
N TRP A 258 -25.02 6.08 4.09
CA TRP A 258 -26.30 6.53 3.59
C TRP A 258 -26.10 7.84 2.84
N SER A 259 -26.64 7.92 1.61
CA SER A 259 -26.58 9.10 0.77
C SER A 259 -27.96 9.46 0.22
N ARG A 260 -28.25 10.77 0.18
CA ARG A 260 -29.51 11.29 -0.34
C ARG A 260 -29.28 12.55 -1.15
N ARG A 261 -29.81 12.58 -2.37
CA ARG A 261 -29.89 13.76 -3.19
C ARG A 261 -31.25 14.44 -3.00
N PHE A 262 -31.24 15.75 -2.73
CA PHE A 262 -32.42 16.59 -2.54
C PHE A 262 -32.80 17.29 -3.85
N ALA A 263 -34.05 17.79 -3.90
CA ALA A 263 -34.59 18.46 -5.10
C ALA A 263 -33.81 19.73 -5.52
N ASN A 264 -33.09 20.37 -4.61
CA ASN A 264 -32.19 21.51 -4.86
C ASN A 264 -30.77 21.11 -5.28
N SER A 265 -30.57 19.88 -5.74
CA SER A 265 -29.28 19.31 -6.13
C SER A 265 -28.23 19.19 -5.01
N ALA A 266 -28.62 19.44 -3.75
CA ALA A 266 -27.76 19.13 -2.62
C ALA A 266 -27.72 17.64 -2.38
N THR A 267 -26.54 17.11 -2.10
CA THR A 267 -26.36 15.69 -1.71
C THR A 267 -25.82 15.66 -0.28
N PHE A 268 -26.54 14.95 0.58
CA PHE A 268 -26.05 14.60 1.92
C PHE A 268 -25.53 13.18 1.90
N LYS A 269 -24.38 12.95 2.54
CA LYS A 269 -23.77 11.65 2.68
C LYS A 269 -23.28 11.49 4.12
N ALA A 270 -23.63 10.39 4.76
CA ALA A 270 -23.13 10.01 6.07
C ALA A 270 -22.56 8.62 6.02
N LEU A 271 -21.39 8.41 6.58
CA LEU A 271 -20.75 7.11 6.63
C LEU A 271 -20.15 6.86 8.01
N SER A 272 -20.09 5.60 8.40
CA SER A 272 -19.45 5.14 9.61
C SER A 272 -18.77 3.80 9.36
N LEU A 273 -17.60 3.61 9.98
CA LEU A 273 -16.81 2.40 9.86
C LEU A 273 -16.21 2.07 11.23
N VAL A 274 -16.25 0.78 11.55
CA VAL A 274 -15.54 0.18 12.69
C VAL A 274 -14.58 -0.85 12.17
N SER A 275 -13.34 -0.81 12.60
CA SER A 275 -12.36 -1.87 12.38
C SER A 275 -11.81 -2.37 13.71
N TRP A 276 -11.55 -3.67 13.76
CA TRP A 276 -10.92 -4.34 14.87
C TRP A 276 -9.82 -5.25 14.33
N ARG A 277 -8.67 -5.24 15.01
CA ARG A 277 -7.51 -6.05 14.65
C ARG A 277 -6.88 -6.63 15.90
N GLN A 278 -6.64 -7.92 15.88
CA GLN A 278 -5.84 -8.63 16.87
C GLN A 278 -4.61 -9.20 16.18
N GLU A 279 -3.44 -8.99 16.78
CA GLU A 279 -2.16 -9.55 16.34
C GLU A 279 -1.46 -10.22 17.51
N ASP A 280 -1.07 -11.47 17.29
CA ASP A 280 -0.30 -12.29 18.21
C ASP A 280 1.00 -12.69 17.49
N SER A 281 2.15 -12.26 18.04
CA SER A 281 3.47 -12.54 17.47
C SER A 281 4.37 -13.15 18.51
N ASP A 282 4.84 -14.35 18.25
CA ASP A 282 5.82 -15.06 19.07
C ASP A 282 7.10 -15.23 18.25
N SER A 283 8.24 -14.85 18.79
CA SER A 283 9.50 -15.00 18.08
C SER A 283 10.63 -15.40 19.04
N GLY A 284 11.63 -16.09 18.51
CA GLY A 284 12.75 -16.49 19.32
C GLY A 284 14.00 -16.77 18.51
N SER A 285 15.15 -16.69 19.20
CA SER A 285 16.46 -17.06 18.68
C SER A 285 17.16 -17.93 19.71
N ARG A 286 17.66 -19.08 19.29
CA ARG A 286 18.45 -20.00 20.11
C ARG A 286 19.79 -20.26 19.45
N ILE A 287 20.87 -20.11 20.21
CA ILE A 287 22.25 -20.40 19.80
C ILE A 287 22.81 -21.56 20.61
N GLU A 288 23.38 -22.53 19.90
CA GLU A 288 24.11 -23.67 20.48
C GLU A 288 25.58 -23.57 20.09
N ARG A 289 26.45 -23.52 21.12
CA ARG A 289 27.90 -23.43 20.96
C ARG A 289 28.62 -23.89 22.25
N PRO A 290 29.45 -24.99 22.25
CA PRO A 290 29.56 -25.94 21.13
C PRO A 290 28.24 -26.65 20.86
N LEU A 291 28.19 -27.44 19.78
CA LEU A 291 26.96 -28.14 19.38
C LEU A 291 26.39 -28.97 20.54
N GLY A 292 25.08 -28.90 20.71
CA GLY A 292 24.37 -29.55 21.83
C GLY A 292 24.37 -28.78 23.15
N THR A 293 25.15 -27.68 23.25
CA THR A 293 25.15 -26.81 24.43
C THR A 293 24.51 -25.47 24.09
N ARG A 294 23.36 -25.15 24.71
CA ARG A 294 22.72 -23.86 24.55
C ARG A 294 23.56 -22.76 25.20
N THR A 295 23.97 -21.78 24.40
CA THR A 295 24.73 -20.60 24.86
C THR A 295 23.81 -19.44 25.18
N SER A 296 22.77 -19.22 24.36
CA SER A 296 21.77 -18.19 24.60
C SER A 296 20.44 -18.57 23.97
N GLU A 297 19.36 -18.03 24.54
CA GLU A 297 18.01 -18.10 23.96
C GLU A 297 17.29 -16.81 24.32
N THR A 298 16.70 -16.19 23.31
CA THR A 298 15.88 -14.99 23.49
C THR A 298 14.48 -15.28 22.97
N LEU A 299 13.47 -14.92 23.75
CA LEU A 299 12.05 -15.10 23.40
C LEU A 299 11.34 -13.75 23.51
N SER A 300 10.54 -13.45 22.53
CA SER A 300 9.66 -12.27 22.47
C SER A 300 8.24 -12.72 22.22
N ILE A 301 7.32 -12.26 23.06
CA ILE A 301 5.88 -12.50 22.95
C ILE A 301 5.21 -11.15 22.88
N SER A 302 4.56 -10.86 21.76
CA SER A 302 3.82 -9.62 21.52
C SER A 302 2.34 -9.92 21.30
N ARG A 303 1.47 -9.16 21.97
CA ARG A 303 0.02 -9.22 21.83
C ARG A 303 -0.50 -7.81 21.63
N ARG A 304 -1.22 -7.57 20.52
CA ARG A 304 -1.75 -6.27 20.15
C ARG A 304 -3.23 -6.39 19.82
N ASN A 305 -4.00 -5.45 20.33
CA ASN A 305 -5.42 -5.32 20.01
C ASN A 305 -5.67 -3.87 19.63
N MET A 306 -6.21 -3.67 18.41
CA MET A 306 -6.50 -2.35 17.85
C MET A 306 -7.96 -2.22 17.52
N ILE A 307 -8.54 -1.06 17.83
CA ILE A 307 -9.91 -0.69 17.46
C ILE A 307 -9.85 0.69 16.84
N GLU A 308 -10.51 0.85 15.71
CA GLU A 308 -10.76 2.16 15.10
C GLU A 308 -12.24 2.32 14.80
N TRP A 309 -12.77 3.46 15.15
CA TRP A 309 -14.07 3.94 14.68
C TRP A 309 -13.89 5.26 13.95
N VAL A 310 -14.53 5.41 12.80
CA VAL A 310 -14.57 6.67 12.06
C VAL A 310 -16.00 6.93 11.60
N GLY A 311 -16.48 8.14 11.80
CA GLY A 311 -17.75 8.63 11.29
C GLY A 311 -17.55 9.95 10.54
N ARG A 312 -18.19 10.09 9.35
CA ARG A 312 -18.10 11.29 8.51
C ARG A 312 -19.46 11.67 7.97
N ALA A 313 -19.75 12.95 7.95
CA ALA A 313 -20.94 13.50 7.31
C ALA A 313 -20.55 14.66 6.39
N THR A 314 -21.13 14.70 5.18
CA THR A 314 -20.86 15.72 4.18
C THR A 314 -22.14 16.23 3.54
N VAL A 315 -22.11 17.48 3.11
CA VAL A 315 -23.11 18.09 2.24
C VAL A 315 -22.40 18.68 1.04
N SER A 316 -22.76 18.22 -0.16
CA SER A 316 -22.28 18.76 -1.44
C SER A 316 -23.39 19.56 -2.08
N VAL A 317 -23.08 20.77 -2.59
CA VAL A 317 -24.03 21.70 -3.22
C VAL A 317 -23.43 22.27 -4.51
N GLY A 318 -24.24 22.44 -5.53
CA GLY A 318 -23.90 23.09 -6.79
C GLY A 318 -23.71 22.13 -7.94
N GLU A 319 -24.32 22.46 -9.09
CA GLU A 319 -24.22 21.74 -10.39
C GLU A 319 -23.56 22.60 -11.49
N GLY A 320 -23.26 23.88 -11.18
CA GLY A 320 -22.73 24.83 -12.14
C GLY A 320 -21.22 25.02 -12.03
N ARG A 321 -20.78 26.23 -12.32
CA ARG A 321 -19.37 26.63 -12.26
C ARG A 321 -18.75 26.54 -10.87
N LEU A 322 -19.57 26.61 -9.82
CA LEU A 322 -19.14 26.50 -8.42
C LEU A 322 -19.78 25.30 -7.76
N ARG A 323 -18.97 24.36 -7.35
CA ARG A 323 -19.34 23.18 -6.55
C ARG A 323 -18.70 23.31 -5.18
N GLN A 324 -19.46 23.01 -4.15
CA GLN A 324 -19.03 23.15 -2.77
C GLN A 324 -19.33 21.86 -2.01
N GLU A 325 -18.41 21.47 -1.15
CA GLU A 325 -18.62 20.40 -0.18
C GLU A 325 -18.13 20.85 1.18
N PHE A 326 -18.92 20.65 2.20
CA PHE A 326 -18.54 20.86 3.58
C PHE A 326 -18.96 19.69 4.44
N GLY A 327 -18.21 19.45 5.48
CA GLY A 327 -18.50 18.33 6.35
C GLY A 327 -17.61 18.25 7.57
N GLY A 328 -17.85 17.20 8.33
CA GLY A 328 -17.08 16.85 9.51
C GLY A 328 -16.80 15.38 9.63
N GLU A 329 -15.75 15.07 10.33
CA GLU A 329 -15.29 13.70 10.65
C GLU A 329 -14.98 13.61 12.13
N ALA A 330 -15.32 12.47 12.75
CA ALA A 330 -14.88 12.10 14.09
C ALA A 330 -14.26 10.70 14.04
N ALA A 331 -13.18 10.49 14.77
CA ALA A 331 -12.52 9.20 14.85
C ALA A 331 -12.10 8.90 16.30
N PHE A 332 -12.14 7.62 16.63
CA PHE A 332 -11.60 7.05 17.84
C PHE A 332 -10.69 5.90 17.47
N ASN A 333 -9.45 5.90 17.97
CA ASN A 333 -8.47 4.85 17.80
C ASN A 333 -7.98 4.36 19.16
N ARG A 334 -7.80 3.07 19.31
CA ARG A 334 -7.21 2.46 20.50
C ARG A 334 -6.26 1.35 20.12
N LEU A 335 -5.08 1.35 20.75
CA LEU A 335 -4.11 0.25 20.76
C LEU A 335 -3.96 -0.23 22.21
N ASP A 336 -4.08 -1.53 22.47
CA ASP A 336 -3.60 -2.22 23.66
C ASP A 336 -2.43 -3.12 23.24
N SER A 337 -1.22 -2.79 23.67
CA SER A 337 0.01 -3.51 23.30
C SER A 337 0.70 -4.05 24.54
N LYS A 338 1.08 -5.32 24.47
CA LYS A 338 1.82 -6.03 25.52
C LYS A 338 2.99 -6.77 24.90
N LEU A 339 4.21 -6.49 25.39
CA LEU A 339 5.44 -7.13 24.97
C LEU A 339 6.13 -7.76 26.18
N SER A 340 6.44 -9.03 26.09
CA SER A 340 7.31 -9.75 27.02
C SER A 340 8.57 -10.18 26.28
N LEU A 341 9.72 -9.69 26.74
CA LEU A 341 11.03 -10.09 26.20
C LEU A 341 11.82 -10.78 27.32
N THR A 342 12.30 -11.99 27.05
CA THR A 342 13.08 -12.77 27.98
C THR A 342 14.34 -13.31 27.32
N THR A 343 15.43 -13.40 28.08
CA THR A 343 16.60 -14.15 27.67
C THR A 343 16.81 -15.32 28.64
N ARG A 344 17.41 -16.37 28.14
CA ARG A 344 17.78 -17.53 28.98
C ARG A 344 19.29 -17.65 29.02
N ASP A 345 19.85 -17.66 30.20
CA ASP A 345 21.28 -17.84 30.41
C ASP A 345 21.73 -19.29 30.17
N SER A 346 23.03 -19.54 30.28
CA SER A 346 23.64 -20.87 30.13
C SER A 346 23.20 -21.87 31.19
N ALA A 347 22.81 -21.38 32.37
CA ALA A 347 22.27 -22.20 33.46
C ALA A 347 20.79 -22.57 33.26
N GLY A 348 20.13 -22.00 32.27
CA GLY A 348 18.72 -22.25 31.96
C GLY A 348 17.73 -21.32 32.66
N THR A 349 18.21 -20.28 33.36
CA THR A 349 17.35 -19.32 34.05
C THR A 349 16.77 -18.31 33.05
N LEU A 350 15.45 -18.08 33.12
CA LEU A 350 14.78 -17.04 32.36
C LEU A 350 14.98 -15.69 33.03
N ILE A 351 15.57 -14.75 32.29
CA ILE A 351 15.83 -13.38 32.72
C ILE A 351 14.96 -12.43 31.88
N PRO A 352 14.02 -11.69 32.50
CA PRO A 352 13.23 -10.69 31.75
C PRO A 352 14.11 -9.52 31.35
N ILE A 353 13.90 -9.04 30.12
CA ILE A 353 14.49 -7.80 29.58
C ILE A 353 13.42 -6.72 29.64
N SER A 354 13.65 -5.68 30.44
CA SER A 354 12.74 -4.56 30.54
C SER A 354 12.97 -3.58 29.38
N LEU A 355 11.91 -3.21 28.70
CA LEU A 355 11.91 -2.19 27.65
C LEU A 355 10.93 -1.05 28.04
N PRO A 356 11.28 0.22 27.77
CA PRO A 356 10.36 1.33 27.98
C PRO A 356 9.09 1.16 27.15
N ALA A 357 7.93 1.36 27.78
CA ALA A 357 6.63 1.23 27.12
C ALA A 357 6.36 -0.18 26.53
N ALA A 358 6.78 -1.24 27.24
CA ALA A 358 6.49 -2.63 26.86
C ALA A 358 4.98 -2.93 26.91
N ASN A 359 4.28 -2.36 27.91
CA ASN A 359 2.84 -2.55 28.11
C ASN A 359 2.17 -1.17 28.13
N VAL A 360 1.47 -0.84 27.06
CA VAL A 360 0.82 0.47 26.89
C VAL A 360 -0.56 0.34 26.28
N VAL A 361 -1.43 1.26 26.68
CA VAL A 361 -2.68 1.55 26.02
C VAL A 361 -2.59 2.97 25.45
N VAL A 362 -2.86 3.11 24.15
CA VAL A 362 -2.88 4.37 23.43
C VAL A 362 -4.30 4.63 22.95
N ASP A 363 -4.87 5.74 23.37
CA ASP A 363 -6.18 6.21 22.91
C ASP A 363 -6.02 7.52 22.14
N GLU A 364 -6.71 7.66 21.01
CA GLU A 364 -6.82 8.91 20.27
C GLU A 364 -8.27 9.24 19.98
N TYR A 365 -8.63 10.50 20.28
CA TYR A 365 -9.87 11.12 19.84
C TYR A 365 -9.54 12.23 18.86
N ARG A 366 -10.17 12.18 17.68
CA ARG A 366 -9.91 13.13 16.60
C ARG A 366 -11.20 13.66 16.02
N THR A 367 -11.25 14.95 15.72
CA THR A 367 -12.33 15.59 14.98
C THR A 367 -11.74 16.48 13.89
N GLU A 368 -12.44 16.58 12.77
CA GLU A 368 -12.07 17.42 11.64
C GLU A 368 -13.31 18.11 11.09
N ALA A 369 -13.18 19.38 10.74
CA ALA A 369 -14.17 20.11 9.93
C ALA A 369 -13.48 20.59 8.65
N PHE A 370 -14.18 20.54 7.51
CA PHE A 370 -13.61 20.92 6.23
C PHE A 370 -14.61 21.60 5.30
N LEU A 371 -14.06 22.41 4.40
CA LEU A 371 -14.73 23.04 3.26
C LEU A 371 -13.89 22.79 2.01
N SER A 372 -14.52 22.32 0.93
CA SER A 372 -13.94 22.19 -0.39
C SER A 372 -14.75 23.00 -1.39
N LEU A 373 -14.06 23.65 -2.32
CA LEU A 373 -14.62 24.47 -3.41
C LEU A 373 -13.97 24.00 -4.71
N ALA A 374 -14.78 23.73 -5.73
CA ALA A 374 -14.31 23.55 -7.09
C ALA A 374 -14.96 24.62 -7.98
N TYR A 375 -14.16 25.43 -8.66
CA TYR A 375 -14.60 26.56 -9.47
C TYR A 375 -14.06 26.50 -10.89
N ASP A 376 -14.96 26.40 -11.87
CA ASP A 376 -14.60 26.47 -13.28
C ASP A 376 -14.36 27.93 -13.69
N VAL A 377 -13.08 28.35 -13.64
CA VAL A 377 -12.63 29.73 -13.88
C VAL A 377 -12.95 30.15 -15.33
N SER A 378 -12.64 29.29 -16.29
CA SER A 378 -12.92 29.47 -17.73
C SER A 378 -12.94 28.10 -18.40
N PRO A 379 -13.37 27.99 -19.66
CA PRO A 379 -13.24 26.72 -20.40
C PRO A 379 -11.83 26.15 -20.30
N GLY A 380 -11.71 24.91 -19.83
CA GLY A 380 -10.43 24.23 -19.65
C GLY A 380 -9.64 24.61 -18.40
N TRP A 381 -10.12 25.50 -17.54
CA TRP A 381 -9.46 25.87 -16.28
C TRP A 381 -10.39 25.63 -15.08
N THR A 382 -9.96 24.78 -14.15
CA THR A 382 -10.66 24.52 -12.88
C THR A 382 -9.74 24.79 -11.72
N LEU A 383 -10.22 25.56 -10.76
CA LEU A 383 -9.57 25.81 -9.47
C LEU A 383 -10.26 24.97 -8.39
N ASP A 384 -9.50 24.13 -7.73
CA ASP A 384 -9.95 23.40 -6.54
C ASP A 384 -9.26 23.99 -5.30
N ALA A 385 -10.01 24.24 -4.24
CA ALA A 385 -9.48 24.70 -2.96
C ALA A 385 -10.16 23.95 -1.83
N LYS A 386 -9.37 23.49 -0.85
CA LYS A 386 -9.87 22.82 0.34
C LYS A 386 -9.17 23.38 1.58
N ALA A 387 -9.90 23.54 2.65
CA ALA A 387 -9.36 23.84 3.96
C ALA A 387 -9.99 22.89 4.98
N ALA A 388 -9.15 22.23 5.77
CA ALA A 388 -9.61 21.40 6.87
C ALA A 388 -8.89 21.82 8.17
N SER A 389 -9.62 21.78 9.27
CA SER A 389 -9.08 21.98 10.61
C SER A 389 -9.29 20.71 11.42
N GLU A 390 -8.21 20.15 11.92
CA GLU A 390 -8.19 18.92 12.70
C GLU A 390 -7.80 19.21 14.15
N TRP A 391 -8.51 18.60 15.09
CA TRP A 391 -8.19 18.58 16.52
C TRP A 391 -8.06 17.12 16.94
N SER A 392 -6.97 16.81 17.64
CA SER A 392 -6.79 15.47 18.21
C SER A 392 -6.27 15.54 19.65
N GLU A 393 -6.65 14.53 20.42
CA GLU A 393 -6.12 14.28 21.76
C GLU A 393 -5.62 12.84 21.78
N ILE A 394 -4.31 12.67 22.08
CA ILE A 394 -3.65 11.37 22.19
C ILE A 394 -3.29 11.18 23.67
N SER A 395 -3.69 10.05 24.25
CA SER A 395 -3.34 9.66 25.61
C SER A 395 -2.66 8.28 25.62
N VAL A 396 -1.57 8.18 26.35
CA VAL A 396 -0.81 6.95 26.58
C VAL A 396 -0.85 6.63 28.07
N SER A 397 -1.13 5.37 28.40
CA SER A 397 -1.15 4.85 29.77
C SER A 397 -0.48 3.48 29.86
N GLY A 398 -0.19 3.02 31.07
CA GLY A 398 0.56 1.79 31.32
C GLY A 398 1.97 2.09 31.82
N ASP A 399 2.98 1.44 31.23
CA ASP A 399 4.40 1.62 31.60
C ASP A 399 4.91 3.03 31.26
N ALA A 400 4.31 3.68 30.26
CA ALA A 400 4.56 5.06 29.92
C ALA A 400 3.26 5.86 30.04
N ARG A 401 3.36 7.19 30.34
CA ARG A 401 2.20 8.04 30.47
C ARG A 401 2.43 9.38 29.77
N ASN A 402 1.50 9.76 28.92
CA ASN A 402 1.47 11.09 28.29
C ASN A 402 0.05 11.44 27.87
N ARG A 403 -0.24 12.72 27.78
CA ARG A 403 -1.46 13.24 27.17
C ARG A 403 -1.15 14.53 26.42
N GLN A 404 -1.51 14.59 25.16
CA GLN A 404 -1.24 15.74 24.31
C GLN A 404 -2.44 16.11 23.47
N ARG A 405 -2.64 17.40 23.26
CA ARG A 405 -3.66 17.97 22.40
C ARG A 405 -2.98 18.65 21.22
N LEU A 406 -3.47 18.35 20.04
CA LEU A 406 -2.88 18.79 18.77
C LEU A 406 -3.95 19.48 17.93
N GLN A 407 -3.53 20.48 17.18
CA GLN A 407 -4.38 21.15 16.20
C GLN A 407 -3.60 21.35 14.91
N PHE A 408 -4.25 21.05 13.78
CA PHE A 408 -3.65 21.18 12.48
C PHE A 408 -4.60 21.90 11.52
N LEU A 409 -4.02 22.77 10.68
CA LEU A 409 -4.68 23.34 9.53
C LEU A 409 -4.12 22.68 8.27
N LYS A 410 -5.01 22.17 7.41
CA LYS A 410 -4.69 21.42 6.19
C LYS A 410 -5.26 22.12 4.96
N PRO A 411 -4.62 23.19 4.47
CA PRO A 411 -5.00 23.85 3.22
C PRO A 411 -4.53 23.03 2.02
N GLU A 412 -5.34 23.04 0.96
CA GLU A 412 -5.02 22.46 -0.34
C GLU A 412 -5.56 23.36 -1.44
N VAL A 413 -4.77 23.63 -2.46
CA VAL A 413 -5.16 24.37 -3.66
C VAL A 413 -4.56 23.69 -4.86
N SER A 414 -5.37 23.44 -5.89
CA SER A 414 -4.89 22.97 -7.17
C SER A 414 -5.55 23.70 -8.34
N LEU A 415 -4.78 23.87 -9.40
CA LEU A 415 -5.21 24.47 -10.65
C LEU A 415 -5.04 23.46 -11.76
N SER A 416 -6.14 23.05 -12.35
CA SER A 416 -6.18 22.15 -13.49
C SER A 416 -6.32 22.95 -14.77
N TRP A 417 -5.45 22.69 -15.74
CA TRP A 417 -5.46 23.30 -17.06
C TRP A 417 -5.57 22.25 -18.16
N ARG A 418 -6.51 22.42 -19.04
CA ARG A 418 -6.84 21.51 -20.14
C ARG A 418 -6.82 22.25 -21.47
N PRO A 419 -5.62 22.36 -22.09
CA PRO A 419 -5.49 23.04 -23.39
C PRO A 419 -6.10 22.27 -24.56
N ALA A 420 -6.24 20.94 -24.42
CA ALA A 420 -6.80 20.04 -25.42
C ALA A 420 -7.54 18.88 -24.73
N PRO A 421 -8.47 18.19 -25.41
CA PRO A 421 -9.23 17.08 -24.83
C PRO A 421 -8.37 15.92 -24.32
N ASP A 422 -7.21 15.73 -24.90
CA ASP A 422 -6.25 14.67 -24.64
C ASP A 422 -5.04 15.11 -23.83
N LEU A 423 -5.05 16.34 -23.31
CA LEU A 423 -3.95 16.92 -22.51
C LEU A 423 -4.49 17.61 -21.26
N SER A 424 -4.02 17.19 -20.10
CA SER A 424 -4.31 17.80 -18.80
C SER A 424 -3.03 18.09 -18.03
N VAL A 425 -2.96 19.26 -17.42
CA VAL A 425 -1.89 19.69 -16.52
C VAL A 425 -2.51 20.12 -15.20
N VAL A 426 -2.01 19.58 -14.09
CA VAL A 426 -2.47 19.94 -12.74
C VAL A 426 -1.28 20.43 -11.92
N ALA A 427 -1.37 21.66 -11.42
CA ALA A 427 -0.42 22.21 -10.46
C ALA A 427 -1.11 22.34 -9.09
N GLY A 428 -0.47 21.88 -8.04
CA GLY A 428 -1.09 21.89 -6.71
C GLY A 428 -0.11 22.11 -5.58
N VAL A 429 -0.64 22.66 -4.48
CA VAL A 429 0.03 22.74 -3.18
C VAL A 429 -0.95 22.26 -2.12
N ARG A 430 -0.50 21.34 -1.27
CA ARG A 430 -1.31 20.83 -0.15
C ARG A 430 -0.48 20.68 1.11
N ARG A 431 -1.11 20.86 2.26
CA ARG A 431 -0.57 20.47 3.56
C ARG A 431 -1.38 19.31 4.12
N SER A 432 -0.69 18.25 4.52
CA SER A 432 -1.26 17.04 5.09
C SER A 432 -0.62 16.70 6.45
N VAL A 433 -1.34 15.91 7.23
CA VAL A 433 -0.89 15.35 8.53
C VAL A 433 -0.76 13.85 8.35
N GLY A 434 0.42 13.30 8.62
CA GLY A 434 0.70 11.88 8.52
C GLY A 434 -0.10 11.06 9.54
N GLN A 435 -0.46 9.84 9.17
CA GLN A 435 -0.99 8.86 10.12
C GLN A 435 0.13 8.47 11.09
N LEU A 436 -0.14 8.53 12.40
CA LEU A 436 0.74 7.93 13.38
C LEU A 436 0.58 6.41 13.34
N ASP A 437 1.71 5.74 13.25
CA ASP A 437 1.76 4.31 13.55
C ASP A 437 1.77 4.13 15.06
N PHE A 438 0.65 3.62 15.60
CA PHE A 438 0.50 3.44 17.03
C PHE A 438 1.48 2.41 17.62
N ASP A 439 2.01 1.52 16.79
CA ASP A 439 3.06 0.59 17.20
C ASP A 439 4.34 1.30 17.65
N SER A 440 4.61 2.52 17.16
CA SER A 440 5.76 3.32 17.59
C SER A 440 5.64 3.88 19.01
N PHE A 441 4.44 3.87 19.62
CA PHE A 441 4.26 4.21 21.04
C PHE A 441 4.64 3.05 21.97
N ALA A 442 4.64 1.81 21.47
CA ALA A 442 4.99 0.60 22.18
C ALA A 442 6.43 0.15 21.88
N ALA A 443 7.03 -0.59 22.80
CA ALA A 443 8.30 -1.23 22.55
C ALA A 443 8.17 -2.36 21.51
N SER A 444 9.27 -2.62 20.81
CA SER A 444 9.38 -3.73 19.87
C SER A 444 10.72 -4.47 20.00
N ALA A 445 10.72 -5.76 19.60
CA ALA A 445 11.91 -6.59 19.59
C ALA A 445 11.98 -7.39 18.29
N GLU A 446 13.07 -7.20 17.54
CA GLU A 446 13.41 -7.97 16.35
C GLU A 446 14.50 -8.99 16.71
N VAL A 447 14.09 -10.11 17.32
CA VAL A 447 15.00 -11.11 17.90
C VAL A 447 15.96 -11.69 16.86
N GLY A 448 15.51 -11.88 15.61
CA GLY A 448 16.35 -12.38 14.51
C GLY A 448 17.43 -11.41 14.04
N ALA A 449 17.28 -10.12 14.36
CA ALA A 449 18.20 -9.03 14.01
C ALA A 449 19.02 -8.54 15.22
N ASP A 450 18.83 -9.13 16.40
CA ASP A 450 19.43 -8.69 17.68
C ASP A 450 19.14 -7.19 17.95
N ARG A 451 17.89 -6.75 17.72
CA ARG A 451 17.49 -5.34 17.83
C ARG A 451 16.26 -5.17 18.69
N THR A 452 16.30 -4.19 19.57
CA THR A 452 15.17 -3.73 20.39
C THR A 452 14.96 -2.25 20.21
N GLN A 453 13.72 -1.80 20.34
CA GLN A 453 13.34 -0.38 20.32
C GLN A 453 12.36 -0.14 21.47
N GLY A 454 12.60 0.91 22.25
CA GLY A 454 11.66 1.41 23.25
C GLY A 454 10.50 2.15 22.58
N GLY A 455 9.33 2.09 23.19
CA GLY A 455 8.19 2.90 22.77
C GLY A 455 8.34 4.36 23.19
N ASN A 456 7.70 5.27 22.45
CA ASN A 456 7.77 6.70 22.72
C ASN A 456 6.37 7.29 22.90
N ALA A 457 6.01 7.58 24.15
CA ALA A 457 4.73 8.16 24.49
C ALA A 457 4.54 9.64 24.03
N GLN A 458 5.62 10.31 23.55
CA GLN A 458 5.61 11.73 23.18
C GLN A 458 5.48 11.95 21.67
N LEU A 459 5.21 10.92 20.89
CA LEU A 459 5.10 11.00 19.43
C LEU A 459 3.96 11.93 18.99
N ARG A 460 4.26 12.72 17.97
CA ARG A 460 3.31 13.58 17.26
C ARG A 460 3.28 13.22 15.79
N PRO A 461 2.12 13.41 15.10
CA PRO A 461 2.07 13.28 13.65
C PRO A 461 3.07 14.19 12.95
N GLN A 462 3.80 13.66 11.96
CA GLN A 462 4.56 14.52 11.07
C GLN A 462 3.61 15.29 10.17
N THR A 463 4.01 16.52 9.77
CA THR A 463 3.29 17.30 8.78
C THR A 463 4.09 17.40 7.49
N GLU A 464 3.40 17.49 6.36
CA GLU A 464 3.98 17.56 5.04
C GLU A 464 3.29 18.65 4.23
N THR A 465 4.08 19.55 3.63
CA THR A 465 3.62 20.47 2.59
C THR A 465 4.21 20.01 1.27
N ARG A 466 3.35 19.63 0.31
CA ARG A 466 3.75 19.14 -1.01
C ARG A 466 3.31 20.10 -2.09
N ALA A 467 4.24 20.50 -2.96
CA ALA A 467 3.97 21.14 -4.24
C ALA A 467 4.18 20.10 -5.35
N SER A 468 3.26 20.03 -6.30
CA SER A 468 3.35 19.10 -7.44
C SER A 468 2.91 19.74 -8.75
N LEU A 469 3.45 19.21 -9.85
CA LEU A 469 3.02 19.48 -11.21
C LEU A 469 2.88 18.14 -11.92
N ASP A 470 1.68 17.84 -12.39
CA ASP A 470 1.31 16.57 -13.02
C ASP A 470 0.77 16.81 -14.42
N LEU A 471 1.20 15.98 -15.37
CA LEU A 471 0.79 15.97 -16.78
C LEU A 471 0.14 14.63 -17.09
N ASP A 472 -1.02 14.66 -17.75
CA ASP A 472 -1.64 13.50 -18.41
C ASP A 472 -1.84 13.83 -19.88
N ALA A 473 -1.27 13.01 -20.76
CA ALA A 473 -1.38 13.17 -22.20
C ALA A 473 -1.78 11.86 -22.87
N ARG A 474 -2.71 11.94 -23.83
CA ARG A 474 -3.21 10.80 -24.58
C ARG A 474 -3.06 11.06 -26.07
N GLY A 475 -2.56 10.07 -26.79
CA GLY A 475 -2.32 10.15 -28.20
C GLY A 475 -3.10 9.11 -28.99
N GLN A 476 -2.95 9.18 -30.31
CA GLN A 476 -3.46 8.15 -31.21
C GLN A 476 -2.76 6.81 -30.99
N GLY A 477 -3.37 5.70 -31.40
CA GLY A 477 -2.78 4.37 -31.29
C GLY A 477 -2.70 3.83 -29.86
N GLY A 478 -3.45 4.40 -28.90
CA GLY A 478 -3.45 3.94 -27.50
C GLY A 478 -2.26 4.44 -26.68
N LEU A 479 -1.55 5.47 -27.16
CA LEU A 479 -0.51 6.16 -26.38
C LEU A 479 -1.16 6.87 -25.17
N ALA A 480 -0.64 6.61 -23.97
CA ALA A 480 -0.94 7.39 -22.79
C ALA A 480 0.36 7.65 -22.03
N LEU A 481 0.54 8.88 -21.57
CA LEU A 481 1.68 9.34 -20.81
C LEU A 481 1.17 10.08 -19.58
N ASN A 482 1.61 9.64 -18.39
CA ASN A 482 1.48 10.43 -17.16
C ASN A 482 2.89 10.80 -16.71
N ALA A 483 3.13 12.03 -16.36
CA ALA A 483 4.40 12.50 -15.81
C ALA A 483 4.13 13.47 -14.66
N GLY A 484 4.93 13.44 -13.63
CA GLY A 484 4.77 14.35 -12.50
C GLY A 484 6.08 14.63 -11.81
N ILE A 485 6.20 15.82 -11.26
CA ILE A 485 7.28 16.23 -10.38
C ILE A 485 6.70 16.75 -9.08
N PHE A 486 7.43 16.59 -7.99
CA PHE A 486 6.98 17.08 -6.70
C PHE A 486 8.15 17.50 -5.81
N HIS A 487 7.83 18.38 -4.84
CA HIS A 487 8.70 18.75 -3.73
C HIS A 487 7.90 18.78 -2.44
N GLU A 488 8.44 18.18 -1.38
CA GLU A 488 7.83 18.08 -0.06
C GLU A 488 8.72 18.70 1.00
N TRP A 489 8.12 19.54 1.83
CA TRP A 489 8.70 20.01 3.10
C TRP A 489 8.01 19.24 4.22
N ARG A 490 8.79 18.45 4.95
CA ARG A 490 8.30 17.63 6.06
C ARG A 490 8.80 18.21 7.37
N GLU A 491 7.91 18.30 8.36
CA GLU A 491 8.19 18.76 9.70
C GLU A 491 7.85 17.67 10.71
N ASP A 492 8.54 17.63 11.86
CA ASP A 492 8.38 16.59 12.89
C ASP A 492 8.54 15.17 12.33
N VAL A 493 9.52 14.96 11.42
CA VAL A 493 9.72 13.64 10.77
C VAL A 493 9.99 12.56 11.80
N LEU A 494 9.41 11.37 11.58
CA LEU A 494 9.57 10.23 12.45
C LEU A 494 10.87 9.48 12.09
N GLU A 495 11.86 9.55 12.97
CA GLU A 495 13.19 8.96 12.76
C GLU A 495 13.68 8.22 14.00
N PRO A 496 14.53 7.20 13.87
CA PRO A 496 15.19 6.57 15.02
C PRO A 496 16.11 7.56 15.75
N ILE A 497 15.82 7.77 17.02
CA ILE A 497 16.54 8.71 17.91
C ILE A 497 16.90 8.03 19.24
N ILE A 498 17.71 8.72 20.03
CA ILE A 498 17.89 8.40 21.45
C ILE A 498 16.71 9.05 22.21
N LEU A 499 15.93 8.22 22.88
CA LEU A 499 14.79 8.65 23.68
C LEU A 499 15.24 9.31 24.99
N PRO A 500 14.41 10.15 25.62
CA PRO A 500 14.64 10.58 27.00
C PRO A 500 14.76 9.33 27.90
N GLY A 501 15.92 9.15 28.52
CA GLY A 501 16.25 7.92 29.28
C GLY A 501 17.40 7.13 28.72
N GLY A 502 17.82 7.39 27.47
CA GLY A 502 18.98 6.79 26.82
C GLY A 502 18.66 5.57 25.95
N ASP A 503 17.42 5.10 25.94
CA ASP A 503 16.97 4.01 25.07
C ASP A 503 16.84 4.47 23.60
N PHE A 504 16.80 3.51 22.67
CA PHE A 504 16.65 3.77 21.26
C PHE A 504 15.20 3.53 20.82
N GLY A 505 14.64 4.43 20.05
CA GLY A 505 13.28 4.32 19.55
C GLY A 505 12.96 5.34 18.46
N VAL A 506 11.72 5.32 17.98
CA VAL A 506 11.23 6.31 17.02
C VAL A 506 10.84 7.59 17.76
N GLY A 507 11.22 8.74 17.19
CA GLY A 507 10.83 10.05 17.75
C GLY A 507 10.71 11.10 16.66
N ASN A 508 10.09 12.25 17.04
CA ASN A 508 10.00 13.39 16.16
C ASN A 508 11.37 14.09 16.07
N ALA A 509 11.94 14.07 14.88
CA ALA A 509 13.14 14.81 14.54
C ALA A 509 12.76 16.16 13.90
N LYS A 510 13.75 16.91 13.44
CA LYS A 510 13.55 18.20 12.77
C LYS A 510 12.84 18.04 11.42
N SER A 511 13.07 18.95 10.52
CA SER A 511 12.53 18.94 9.17
C SER A 511 13.36 18.11 8.20
N ALA A 512 12.74 17.63 7.14
CA ALA A 512 13.36 17.02 5.98
C ALA A 512 12.75 17.58 4.68
N ARG A 513 13.46 17.41 3.58
CA ARG A 513 12.94 17.70 2.23
C ARG A 513 12.97 16.42 1.40
N VAL A 514 11.92 16.22 0.62
CA VAL A 514 11.80 15.12 -0.34
C VAL A 514 11.39 15.70 -1.68
N TRP A 515 11.99 15.26 -2.78
CA TRP A 515 11.56 15.64 -4.11
C TRP A 515 11.70 14.45 -5.04
N GLY A 516 10.98 14.49 -6.14
CA GLY A 516 11.01 13.39 -7.09
C GLY A 516 10.26 13.65 -8.37
N ALA A 517 10.30 12.64 -9.23
CA ALA A 517 9.60 12.59 -10.49
C ALA A 517 8.98 11.20 -10.67
N ARG A 518 7.81 11.16 -11.30
CA ARG A 518 7.12 9.92 -11.69
C ARG A 518 6.80 9.96 -13.16
N ILE A 519 6.82 8.80 -13.79
CA ILE A 519 6.43 8.62 -15.19
C ILE A 519 5.69 7.31 -15.35
N GLY A 520 4.59 7.34 -16.09
CA GLY A 520 3.85 6.18 -16.54
C GLY A 520 3.59 6.30 -18.04
N ALA A 521 3.86 5.26 -18.80
CA ALA A 521 3.63 5.23 -20.23
C ALA A 521 2.95 3.93 -20.64
N SER A 522 1.96 4.03 -21.51
CA SER A 522 1.32 2.89 -22.16
C SER A 522 1.25 3.16 -23.66
N THR A 523 1.62 2.19 -24.49
CA THR A 523 1.56 2.36 -25.94
C THR A 523 1.32 1.04 -26.65
N SER A 524 0.59 1.11 -27.77
CA SER A 524 0.46 -0.03 -28.69
C SER A 524 1.73 -0.16 -29.53
N LEU A 525 2.27 -1.36 -29.56
CA LEU A 525 3.37 -1.76 -30.46
C LEU A 525 2.85 -2.59 -31.63
N SER A 526 1.61 -2.37 -32.07
CA SER A 526 0.97 -3.15 -33.17
C SER A 526 1.72 -3.00 -34.48
N TRP A 527 2.55 -1.97 -34.64
CA TRP A 527 3.47 -1.81 -35.77
C TRP A 527 4.63 -2.83 -35.77
N LEU A 528 5.02 -3.35 -34.57
CA LEU A 528 6.03 -4.40 -34.43
C LEU A 528 5.38 -5.79 -34.51
N ALA A 529 4.30 -5.99 -33.77
CA ALA A 529 3.52 -7.23 -33.80
C ALA A 529 2.06 -6.95 -33.40
N ARG A 530 1.11 -7.52 -34.16
CA ARG A 530 -0.32 -7.32 -33.92
C ARG A 530 -0.69 -7.67 -32.47
N GLY A 531 -1.47 -6.81 -31.83
CA GLY A 531 -1.94 -6.98 -30.46
C GLY A 531 -0.86 -6.80 -29.38
N MET A 532 0.31 -6.27 -29.74
CA MET A 532 1.38 -5.99 -28.77
C MET A 532 1.20 -4.62 -28.11
N ARG A 533 1.44 -4.56 -26.80
CA ARG A 533 1.38 -3.37 -25.96
C ARG A 533 2.54 -3.36 -24.98
N LEU A 534 3.05 -2.17 -24.71
CA LEU A 534 4.05 -1.88 -23.70
C LEU A 534 3.45 -0.97 -22.63
N ASP A 535 3.59 -1.36 -21.37
CA ASP A 535 3.26 -0.55 -20.20
C ASP A 535 4.52 -0.39 -19.33
N ALA A 536 4.87 0.85 -18.99
CA ALA A 536 6.05 1.17 -18.18
C ALA A 536 5.68 2.21 -17.13
N ASN A 537 6.15 2.01 -15.91
CA ASN A 537 6.00 2.95 -14.80
C ASN A 537 7.33 3.08 -14.07
N GLY A 538 7.64 4.27 -13.59
CA GLY A 538 8.81 4.54 -12.79
C GLY A 538 8.58 5.74 -11.87
N GLU A 539 9.18 5.67 -10.69
CA GLU A 539 9.26 6.77 -9.75
C GLU A 539 10.71 6.89 -9.28
N TRP A 540 11.23 8.10 -9.29
CA TRP A 540 12.47 8.47 -8.67
C TRP A 540 12.22 9.54 -7.63
N ARG A 541 12.84 9.40 -6.46
CA ARG A 541 12.76 10.36 -5.38
C ARG A 541 14.08 10.44 -4.61
N GLU A 542 14.32 11.58 -4.01
CA GLU A 542 15.47 11.83 -3.15
C GLU A 542 15.02 12.56 -1.89
N SER A 543 15.76 12.37 -0.79
CA SER A 543 15.49 13.03 0.47
C SER A 543 16.76 13.54 1.13
N VAL A 544 16.61 14.65 1.85
CA VAL A 544 17.68 15.26 2.67
C VAL A 544 17.16 15.52 4.06
N PHE A 545 17.86 14.95 5.03
CA PHE A 545 17.61 15.08 6.45
C PHE A 545 18.94 15.28 7.19
N ASP A 546 19.01 16.29 8.05
CA ASP A 546 20.18 16.56 8.86
C ASP A 546 20.15 15.70 10.13
N ASP A 547 20.98 14.67 10.16
CA ASP A 547 21.02 13.66 11.20
C ASP A 547 21.58 14.23 12.52
N PRO A 548 20.77 14.29 13.60
CA PRO A 548 21.22 14.86 14.87
C PRO A 548 22.31 14.03 15.57
N LEU A 549 22.44 12.73 15.23
CA LEU A 549 23.43 11.84 15.82
C LEU A 549 24.83 12.01 15.22
N THR A 550 24.90 12.33 13.93
CA THR A 550 26.18 12.39 13.20
C THR A 550 26.55 13.80 12.76
N GLY A 551 25.60 14.75 12.81
CA GLY A 551 25.78 16.11 12.28
C GLY A 551 25.93 16.17 10.75
N ARG A 552 25.61 15.09 10.02
CA ARG A 552 25.75 15.00 8.56
C ARG A 552 24.37 14.84 7.92
N SER A 553 24.23 15.38 6.73
CA SER A 553 23.04 15.16 5.92
C SER A 553 23.00 13.73 5.39
N ARG A 554 21.82 13.13 5.38
CA ARG A 554 21.53 11.80 4.86
C ARG A 554 20.10 11.70 4.32
N ARG A 555 19.79 10.57 3.69
CA ARG A 555 18.39 10.18 3.38
C ARG A 555 17.61 9.90 4.65
N LEU A 556 16.28 9.99 4.56
CA LEU A 556 15.37 9.51 5.59
C LEU A 556 15.51 8.00 5.80
N THR A 557 15.12 7.52 6.97
CA THR A 557 15.02 6.08 7.27
C THR A 557 13.90 5.44 6.44
N ASN A 558 14.07 4.16 6.07
CA ASN A 558 13.16 3.37 5.24
C ASN A 558 12.87 4.02 3.87
N PHE A 559 13.90 4.66 3.30
CA PHE A 559 13.79 5.38 2.05
C PHE A 559 14.29 4.55 0.87
N THR A 560 13.43 4.40 -0.15
CA THR A 560 13.76 3.74 -1.42
C THR A 560 13.82 4.80 -2.52
N PRO A 561 14.98 5.03 -3.17
CA PRO A 561 15.16 6.13 -4.12
C PRO A 561 14.40 5.97 -5.42
N TRP A 562 14.28 4.78 -5.97
CA TRP A 562 13.56 4.55 -7.22
C TRP A 562 12.88 3.19 -7.26
N THR A 563 11.75 3.15 -7.97
CA THR A 563 10.98 1.94 -8.28
C THR A 563 10.60 1.96 -9.74
N TYR A 564 10.46 0.78 -10.36
CA TYR A 564 10.02 0.66 -11.75
C TYR A 564 9.24 -0.62 -12.00
N SER A 565 8.42 -0.59 -13.05
CA SER A 565 7.84 -1.79 -13.67
C SER A 565 7.69 -1.59 -15.17
N VAL A 566 7.99 -2.65 -15.92
CA VAL A 566 7.81 -2.70 -17.38
C VAL A 566 7.11 -4.00 -17.71
N GLU A 567 6.03 -3.93 -18.45
CA GLU A 567 5.29 -5.09 -18.95
C GLU A 567 5.13 -5.03 -20.46
N LEU A 568 5.61 -6.05 -21.14
CA LEU A 568 5.34 -6.31 -22.54
C LEU A 568 4.28 -7.40 -22.63
N ARG A 569 3.18 -7.13 -23.33
CA ARG A 569 2.08 -8.05 -23.52
C ARG A 569 1.70 -8.14 -24.98
N GLN A 570 1.31 -9.34 -25.42
CA GLN A 570 0.70 -9.56 -26.73
C GLN A 570 -0.58 -10.38 -26.57
N ASP A 571 -1.65 -9.85 -27.12
CA ASP A 571 -2.95 -10.52 -27.21
C ASP A 571 -3.15 -11.02 -28.65
N LEU A 572 -3.48 -12.31 -28.79
CA LEU A 572 -3.68 -13.02 -30.04
C LEU A 572 -5.09 -13.65 -30.05
N PRO A 573 -6.17 -12.84 -30.19
CA PRO A 573 -7.55 -13.32 -30.07
C PRO A 573 -7.90 -14.45 -31.03
N GLU A 574 -7.42 -14.39 -32.26
CA GLU A 574 -7.63 -15.42 -33.27
C GLU A 574 -7.08 -16.80 -32.84
N ARG A 575 -6.03 -16.80 -31.99
CA ARG A 575 -5.41 -18.01 -31.43
C ARG A 575 -5.93 -18.32 -30.03
N LYS A 576 -6.83 -17.49 -29.49
CA LYS A 576 -7.31 -17.57 -28.09
C LYS A 576 -6.16 -17.66 -27.09
N LEU A 577 -5.11 -16.91 -27.35
CA LEU A 577 -3.84 -16.93 -26.60
C LEU A 577 -3.40 -15.51 -26.29
N SER A 578 -2.82 -15.29 -25.12
CA SER A 578 -2.04 -14.10 -24.81
C SER A 578 -0.81 -14.48 -23.99
N TRP A 579 0.21 -13.63 -24.06
CA TRP A 579 1.37 -13.76 -23.19
C TRP A 579 1.81 -12.42 -22.68
N SER A 580 2.45 -12.39 -21.52
CA SER A 580 3.11 -11.20 -20.99
C SER A 580 4.43 -11.53 -20.31
N ALA A 581 5.35 -10.57 -20.38
CA ALA A 581 6.60 -10.56 -19.65
C ALA A 581 6.67 -9.24 -18.87
N LYS A 582 6.71 -9.33 -17.55
CA LYS A 582 6.80 -8.18 -16.65
C LYS A 582 8.09 -8.24 -15.86
N VAL A 583 8.78 -7.11 -15.77
CA VAL A 583 9.93 -6.90 -14.89
C VAL A 583 9.60 -5.73 -13.98
N SER A 584 9.80 -5.89 -12.68
CA SER A 584 9.67 -4.82 -11.70
C SER A 584 10.81 -4.86 -10.69
N GLY A 585 11.18 -3.72 -10.17
CA GLY A 585 12.27 -3.63 -9.22
C GLY A 585 12.31 -2.27 -8.51
N GLU A 586 13.20 -2.22 -7.52
CA GLU A 586 13.44 -1.04 -6.71
C GLU A 586 14.92 -0.95 -6.31
N ASP A 587 15.35 0.23 -5.91
CA ASP A 587 16.68 0.43 -5.31
C ASP A 587 16.69 -0.07 -3.86
N LYS A 588 17.89 -0.13 -3.29
CA LYS A 588 18.06 -0.50 -1.89
C LYS A 588 17.33 0.48 -0.98
N GLN A 589 16.49 -0.06 -0.11
CA GLN A 589 15.94 0.68 1.02
C GLN A 589 17.02 0.86 2.08
N VAL A 590 17.26 2.08 2.51
CA VAL A 590 18.21 2.39 3.58
C VAL A 590 17.48 2.69 4.88
N SER A 591 18.05 2.21 5.99
CA SER A 591 17.51 2.42 7.34
C SER A 591 18.66 2.84 8.29
N TYR A 592 18.38 3.86 9.10
CA TYR A 592 19.35 4.47 10.01
C TYR A 592 18.87 4.31 11.45
N TYR A 593 19.16 3.16 12.07
CA TYR A 593 18.94 2.98 13.50
C TYR A 593 20.02 3.70 14.32
N VAL A 594 19.85 3.86 15.62
CA VAL A 594 20.83 4.59 16.44
C VAL A 594 22.21 3.94 16.42
N PRO A 595 22.36 2.61 16.69
CA PRO A 595 23.68 1.96 16.65
C PRO A 595 23.99 1.30 15.28
N GLU A 596 23.15 1.48 14.25
CA GLU A 596 23.24 0.67 13.04
C GLU A 596 22.82 1.43 11.79
N PHE A 597 23.52 1.20 10.70
CA PHE A 597 23.09 1.47 9.33
C PHE A 597 22.75 0.16 8.64
N SER A 598 21.60 0.09 7.96
CA SER A 598 21.16 -1.08 7.21
C SER A 598 20.74 -0.68 5.79
N ALA A 599 21.10 -1.50 4.80
CA ALA A 599 20.65 -1.38 3.42
C ALA A 599 20.07 -2.72 2.97
N PHE A 600 18.77 -2.73 2.70
CA PHE A 600 18.05 -3.88 2.19
C PHE A 600 17.80 -3.72 0.70
N GLY A 601 18.12 -4.73 -0.11
CA GLY A 601 17.92 -4.71 -1.55
C GLY A 601 17.30 -5.99 -2.05
N MET A 602 16.38 -5.85 -2.99
CA MET A 602 15.74 -6.95 -3.72
C MET A 602 16.18 -6.93 -5.17
N GLY A 603 16.56 -8.07 -5.72
CA GLY A 603 16.72 -8.24 -7.15
C GLY A 603 15.40 -8.00 -7.89
N PRO A 604 15.43 -7.73 -9.20
CA PRO A 604 14.21 -7.54 -9.97
C PRO A 604 13.32 -8.79 -9.92
N GLU A 605 12.01 -8.56 -9.82
CA GLU A 605 11.00 -9.60 -10.01
C GLU A 605 10.73 -9.74 -11.50
N VAL A 606 10.78 -10.96 -12.00
CA VAL A 606 10.44 -11.30 -13.39
C VAL A 606 9.21 -12.21 -13.37
N ARG A 607 8.18 -11.83 -14.11
CA ARG A 607 6.94 -12.62 -14.24
C ARG A 607 6.65 -12.89 -15.71
N LEU A 608 6.58 -14.15 -16.05
CA LEU A 608 6.18 -14.61 -17.38
C LEU A 608 4.82 -15.26 -17.26
N THR A 609 3.87 -14.86 -18.10
CA THR A 609 2.51 -15.41 -18.08
C THR A 609 2.07 -15.77 -19.49
N VAL A 610 1.49 -16.95 -19.65
CA VAL A 610 0.78 -17.37 -20.86
C VAL A 610 -0.65 -17.69 -20.46
N GLU A 611 -1.61 -17.13 -21.19
CA GLU A 611 -3.03 -17.30 -20.93
C GLU A 611 -3.72 -17.87 -22.17
N SER A 612 -4.64 -18.81 -22.00
CA SER A 612 -5.45 -19.38 -23.06
C SER A 612 -6.94 -19.35 -22.71
N THR A 613 -7.74 -18.96 -23.71
CA THR A 613 -9.21 -18.97 -23.66
C THR A 613 -9.78 -20.01 -24.64
N TYR A 614 -8.97 -21.02 -25.00
CA TYR A 614 -9.35 -22.07 -25.95
C TYR A 614 -10.58 -22.88 -25.48
N TRP A 615 -10.63 -23.19 -24.18
CA TRP A 615 -11.76 -23.91 -23.58
C TRP A 615 -12.91 -22.94 -23.33
N GLN A 616 -14.13 -23.33 -23.73
CA GLN A 616 -15.31 -22.49 -23.59
C GLN A 616 -15.46 -21.98 -22.13
N ASP A 617 -15.61 -20.68 -21.99
CA ASP A 617 -15.83 -19.97 -20.72
C ASP A 617 -14.75 -20.18 -19.65
N LEU A 618 -13.65 -20.86 -19.96
CA LEU A 618 -12.53 -21.04 -19.07
C LEU A 618 -11.32 -20.26 -19.57
N LYS A 619 -10.67 -19.56 -18.65
CA LYS A 619 -9.34 -18.99 -18.87
C LYS A 619 -8.32 -19.78 -18.07
N VAL A 620 -7.36 -20.34 -18.76
CA VAL A 620 -6.24 -21.11 -18.18
C VAL A 620 -4.98 -20.29 -18.32
N SER A 621 -4.25 -20.09 -17.22
CA SER A 621 -3.02 -19.31 -17.19
C SER A 621 -1.89 -20.12 -16.58
N LEU A 622 -0.73 -20.10 -17.23
CA LEU A 622 0.53 -20.58 -16.67
C LEU A 622 1.41 -19.37 -16.37
N THR A 623 1.80 -19.21 -15.12
CA THR A 623 2.68 -18.12 -14.67
C THR A 623 3.96 -18.69 -14.08
N VAL A 624 5.10 -18.17 -14.52
CA VAL A 624 6.42 -18.45 -13.93
C VAL A 624 6.90 -17.14 -13.29
N LEU A 625 7.09 -17.18 -11.99
CA LEU A 625 7.65 -16.08 -11.22
C LEU A 625 9.14 -16.34 -10.98
N ASN A 626 9.98 -15.33 -11.19
CA ASN A 626 11.42 -15.38 -10.98
C ASN A 626 12.10 -16.62 -11.61
N PRO A 627 12.00 -16.85 -12.94
CA PRO A 627 12.51 -18.07 -13.60
C PRO A 627 14.02 -18.30 -13.39
N LEU A 628 14.78 -17.25 -13.08
CA LEU A 628 16.22 -17.29 -12.78
C LEU A 628 16.53 -17.16 -11.28
N GLY A 629 15.51 -17.27 -10.44
CA GLY A 629 15.60 -16.96 -9.02
C GLY A 629 15.61 -15.47 -8.74
N ARG A 630 15.43 -15.10 -7.47
CA ARG A 630 15.49 -13.72 -6.99
C ARG A 630 16.43 -13.62 -5.80
N ARG A 631 17.28 -12.60 -5.78
CA ARG A 631 18.26 -12.39 -4.70
C ARG A 631 17.82 -11.24 -3.80
N PHE A 632 17.86 -11.49 -2.49
CA PHE A 632 17.68 -10.51 -1.43
C PHE A 632 19.02 -10.26 -0.74
N THR A 633 19.30 -9.01 -0.44
CA THR A 633 20.56 -8.60 0.19
C THR A 633 20.26 -7.70 1.38
N THR A 634 20.93 -7.94 2.50
CA THR A 634 20.93 -7.02 3.64
C THR A 634 22.37 -6.75 4.02
N ASP A 635 22.79 -5.50 3.94
CA ASP A 635 24.10 -5.04 4.36
C ASP A 635 23.94 -4.16 5.60
N ARG A 636 24.54 -4.56 6.74
CA ARG A 636 24.46 -3.84 8.02
C ARG A 636 25.85 -3.39 8.46
N THR A 637 25.92 -2.19 9.03
CA THR A 637 27.14 -1.68 9.69
C THR A 637 26.80 -1.28 11.11
N PHE A 638 27.52 -1.81 12.06
CA PHE A 638 27.31 -1.59 13.48
C PHE A 638 28.28 -0.59 14.05
N PHE A 639 27.81 0.21 15.00
CA PHE A 639 28.56 1.24 15.68
C PHE A 639 28.34 1.13 17.18
N SER A 640 29.27 1.65 18.00
CA SER A 640 29.06 1.66 19.45
C SER A 640 29.59 2.96 20.06
N PRO A 641 28.76 3.69 20.82
CA PRO A 641 27.35 3.39 21.17
C PRO A 641 26.35 3.82 20.08
N THR A 642 26.73 4.68 19.14
CA THR A 642 25.84 5.26 18.11
C THR A 642 26.54 5.36 16.76
N ARG A 643 25.79 5.68 15.68
CA ARG A 643 26.34 5.91 14.32
C ARG A 643 27.34 7.06 14.21
N GLY A 644 27.40 7.94 15.22
CA GLY A 644 28.47 8.96 15.35
C GLY A 644 29.82 8.40 15.86
N SER A 645 29.86 7.13 16.27
CA SER A 645 31.01 6.48 16.90
C SER A 645 31.76 5.56 15.93
N ALA A 646 32.76 4.83 16.45
CA ALA A 646 33.53 3.88 15.65
C ALA A 646 32.71 2.69 15.18
N VAL A 647 33.04 2.19 13.98
CA VAL A 647 32.48 0.93 13.45
C VAL A 647 32.98 -0.23 14.30
N THR A 648 32.07 -1.07 14.75
CA THR A 648 32.38 -2.28 15.54
C THR A 648 32.31 -3.56 14.71
N GLY A 649 31.59 -3.54 13.59
CA GLY A 649 31.48 -4.68 12.69
C GLY A 649 30.57 -4.41 11.49
N ARG A 650 30.55 -5.39 10.59
CA ARG A 650 29.63 -5.40 9.44
C ARG A 650 29.01 -6.78 9.28
N GLU A 651 27.82 -6.80 8.73
CA GLU A 651 27.11 -8.01 8.37
C GLU A 651 26.60 -7.90 6.93
N ALA A 652 26.79 -8.96 6.16
CA ALA A 652 26.26 -9.08 4.81
C ALA A 652 25.45 -10.38 4.71
N THR A 653 24.15 -10.26 4.51
CA THR A 653 23.22 -11.38 4.29
C THR A 653 22.81 -11.44 2.83
N ARG A 654 22.82 -12.62 2.25
CA ARG A 654 22.43 -12.90 0.87
C ARG A 654 21.48 -14.10 0.90
N VAL A 655 20.27 -13.93 0.38
CA VAL A 655 19.22 -14.95 0.33
C VAL A 655 18.78 -15.09 -1.12
N GLU A 656 18.57 -16.31 -1.57
CA GLU A 656 18.13 -16.61 -2.93
C GLU A 656 16.83 -17.41 -2.88
N GLU A 657 15.78 -16.84 -3.49
CA GLU A 657 14.52 -17.53 -3.75
C GLU A 657 14.55 -18.20 -5.12
N GLY A 658 13.91 -19.35 -5.23
CA GLY A 658 13.77 -20.08 -6.48
C GLY A 658 12.58 -19.60 -7.30
N PRO A 659 12.38 -20.21 -8.48
CA PRO A 659 11.20 -19.95 -9.29
C PRO A 659 9.95 -20.55 -8.69
N ASP A 660 8.82 -19.86 -8.87
CA ASP A 660 7.48 -20.39 -8.61
C ASP A 660 6.75 -20.60 -9.94
N VAL A 661 6.05 -21.71 -10.05
CA VAL A 661 5.23 -22.03 -11.23
C VAL A 661 3.78 -22.23 -10.80
N SER A 662 2.90 -21.41 -11.36
CA SER A 662 1.46 -21.42 -11.03
C SER A 662 0.62 -21.75 -12.24
N LEU A 663 -0.25 -22.75 -12.11
CA LEU A 663 -1.35 -23.01 -13.04
C LEU A 663 -2.65 -22.48 -12.44
N THR A 664 -3.32 -21.60 -13.16
CA THR A 664 -4.58 -21.00 -12.73
C THR A 664 -5.69 -21.29 -13.73
N VAL A 665 -6.84 -21.71 -13.24
CA VAL A 665 -8.07 -21.83 -14.01
C VAL A 665 -9.10 -20.88 -13.42
N LYS A 666 -9.76 -20.09 -14.27
CA LYS A 666 -10.78 -19.14 -13.84
C LYS A 666 -11.94 -19.06 -14.82
N ARG A 667 -13.11 -18.69 -14.28
CA ARG A 667 -14.36 -18.49 -15.03
C ARG A 667 -15.19 -17.39 -14.42
N SER A 668 -15.93 -16.65 -15.26
CA SER A 668 -17.05 -15.81 -14.85
C SER A 668 -18.36 -16.26 -15.52
N PHE A 669 -19.49 -16.12 -14.86
CA PHE A 669 -20.80 -16.54 -15.34
C PHE A 669 -21.91 -15.57 -14.91
#